data_cc22e8f0209917bf69d8a0c1044d1986
#
_entry.id   cc22e8f0209917bf69d8a0c1044d1986
#
_cell.length_a   1.000
_cell.length_b   1.000
_cell.length_c   1.000
_cell.angle_alpha   90.00
_cell.angle_beta   90.00
_cell.angle_gamma   90.00
#
_symmetry.space_group_name_H-M   'P 1'
#
loop_
_entity.id
_entity.type
_entity.pdbx_description
1 polymer ?
#
loop_
_entity_poly.entity_id
_entity_poly.type
_entity_poly.pdbx_seq_one_letter_code
_entity_poly.pdbx_strand_id
1 'polypeptide(L)'
;MTPSPQLVAAVRHHQAGQFEAADRLYREAIAANPAEIHALHLCGVLAHQTNRNEEAVALIGRAIALDDRVPDFHYNIGLALWALRRRQEAMTHWRRVVALNPDHAEAHMNLGNALHEQHQLAEAAVHLRRAVALRAQSPVAHNNLGLTLAALGDGTAAAHYQRAIELQPQFIEPYLNLALEFVRIGRTDQALACVRRSLQIKETPDNTALFARVVGALDAVGDDPGLRQLITRAATEGWGRTSDIAGVAATLVKHGSAIEAQIARAESAWPAGAGEPLLHWLLESTVICDFELERFLTATRAALVEVAEMAPDAIDDDQLRFACALARQCFSNEYVYATTEQERQHVARLRETALSPLRLAVIAAYEPLHALPNADALLARAWPAPVDALLTQQVREPREDVRARTTIRQLTPIEDEVSRLVRDQYEQNPYPRWIAAGRPPKYDSIDALMQREFPRAPFRPIAKGDLDILVAGCGTGQHSIDVARKFERSRVLAIDLSTASLAYATTRARALGVANVEHAQADILQLGTIGRTFDMIQAGGVLHHMRDPWAGWQVLLPLLQPNGVMHVALYSELGRRDVVAARAFIAQRGHGTTPADIRTCRQELMAHADGTPLKNVALFNDFFTTSECRDLLFHVQEHRMTLPEIKRFLDATGLTFLGFELDARVTRQYAARFPDDLAMIDLDHWHTFEQDNPYTFASMYRFWLQKPD
;
A
#
# COMPACT_ATOMS: atom_id res chain seq x y z
N MET A 1 -42.58 -34.39 -28.14
CA MET A 1 -42.89 -35.43 -27.15
C MET A 1 -43.50 -34.76 -25.91
N THR A 2 -44.58 -35.28 -25.37
CA THR A 2 -45.12 -34.78 -24.08
C THR A 2 -44.16 -35.16 -22.95
N PRO A 3 -43.81 -34.24 -22.05
CA PRO A 3 -42.91 -34.56 -20.95
C PRO A 3 -43.48 -35.65 -20.05
N SER A 4 -42.59 -36.51 -19.50
CA SER A 4 -43.04 -37.59 -18.62
C SER A 4 -43.69 -37.01 -17.34
N PRO A 5 -44.68 -37.72 -16.73
CA PRO A 5 -45.30 -37.27 -15.48
C PRO A 5 -44.25 -37.04 -14.37
N GLN A 6 -43.18 -37.87 -14.33
CA GLN A 6 -42.09 -37.74 -13.41
C GLN A 6 -41.32 -36.42 -13.64
N LEU A 7 -41.04 -36.04 -14.90
CA LEU A 7 -40.37 -34.78 -15.24
C LEU A 7 -41.19 -33.59 -14.79
N VAL A 8 -42.49 -33.60 -15.04
CA VAL A 8 -43.40 -32.52 -14.62
C VAL A 8 -43.43 -32.38 -13.10
N ALA A 9 -43.49 -33.49 -12.37
CA ALA A 9 -43.44 -33.48 -10.91
C ALA A 9 -42.06 -32.98 -10.39
N ALA A 10 -40.95 -33.42 -10.99
CA ALA A 10 -39.61 -32.98 -10.65
C ALA A 10 -39.45 -31.46 -10.81
N VAL A 11 -39.92 -30.88 -11.91
CA VAL A 11 -39.89 -29.43 -12.15
C VAL A 11 -40.67 -28.67 -11.08
N ARG A 12 -41.85 -29.15 -10.66
CA ARG A 12 -42.63 -28.51 -9.58
C ARG A 12 -41.86 -28.52 -8.24
N HIS A 13 -41.26 -29.65 -7.86
CA HIS A 13 -40.46 -29.74 -6.64
C HIS A 13 -39.22 -28.84 -6.72
N HIS A 14 -38.56 -28.76 -7.87
CA HIS A 14 -37.41 -27.90 -8.11
C HIS A 14 -37.79 -26.41 -7.93
N GLN A 15 -38.89 -25.97 -8.56
CA GLN A 15 -39.41 -24.61 -8.41
C GLN A 15 -39.83 -24.28 -6.97
N ALA A 16 -40.27 -25.29 -6.20
CA ALA A 16 -40.63 -25.15 -4.79
C ALA A 16 -39.43 -25.21 -3.85
N GLY A 17 -38.16 -25.30 -4.36
CA GLY A 17 -36.94 -25.42 -3.56
C GLY A 17 -36.76 -26.78 -2.87
N GLN A 18 -37.57 -27.78 -3.24
CA GLN A 18 -37.56 -29.14 -2.68
C GLN A 18 -36.54 -30.00 -3.45
N PHE A 19 -35.26 -29.65 -3.31
CA PHE A 19 -34.17 -30.15 -4.17
C PHE A 19 -33.96 -31.66 -4.11
N GLU A 20 -34.08 -32.28 -2.92
CA GLU A 20 -33.95 -33.73 -2.77
C GLU A 20 -35.04 -34.50 -3.49
N ALA A 21 -36.30 -34.03 -3.39
CA ALA A 21 -37.44 -34.63 -4.10
C ALA A 21 -37.30 -34.48 -5.61
N ALA A 22 -36.87 -33.29 -6.05
CA ALA A 22 -36.64 -33.00 -7.46
C ALA A 22 -35.53 -33.87 -8.04
N ASP A 23 -34.37 -34.01 -7.33
CA ASP A 23 -33.25 -34.85 -7.76
C ASP A 23 -33.65 -36.29 -7.96
N ARG A 24 -34.36 -36.85 -6.99
CA ARG A 24 -34.87 -38.22 -7.09
C ARG A 24 -35.75 -38.41 -8.33
N LEU A 25 -36.73 -37.52 -8.54
CA LEU A 25 -37.66 -37.63 -9.67
C LEU A 25 -36.97 -37.39 -11.02
N TYR A 26 -35.99 -36.49 -11.11
CA TYR A 26 -35.19 -36.37 -12.32
C TYR A 26 -34.42 -37.66 -12.63
N ARG A 27 -33.80 -38.28 -11.62
CA ARG A 27 -33.10 -39.55 -11.80
C ARG A 27 -34.02 -40.69 -12.19
N GLU A 28 -35.21 -40.78 -11.62
CA GLU A 28 -36.24 -41.74 -12.04
C GLU A 28 -36.66 -41.49 -13.53
N ALA A 29 -36.85 -40.24 -13.95
CA ALA A 29 -37.15 -39.92 -15.35
C ALA A 29 -35.97 -40.31 -16.29
N ILE A 30 -34.74 -40.05 -15.88
CA ILE A 30 -33.52 -40.44 -16.64
C ILE A 30 -33.35 -41.98 -16.69
N ALA A 31 -33.69 -42.68 -15.60
CA ALA A 31 -33.61 -44.12 -15.57
C ALA A 31 -34.68 -44.76 -16.48
N ALA A 32 -35.89 -44.20 -16.54
CA ALA A 32 -36.98 -44.61 -17.44
C ALA A 32 -36.68 -44.33 -18.92
N ASN A 33 -36.06 -43.18 -19.19
CA ASN A 33 -35.62 -42.78 -20.54
C ASN A 33 -34.25 -42.09 -20.49
N PRO A 34 -33.14 -42.82 -20.70
CA PRO A 34 -31.78 -42.25 -20.69
C PRO A 34 -31.49 -41.14 -21.71
N ALA A 35 -32.39 -40.99 -22.70
CA ALA A 35 -32.33 -39.94 -23.73
C ALA A 35 -33.34 -38.81 -23.48
N GLU A 36 -33.93 -38.69 -22.29
CA GLU A 36 -34.78 -37.59 -21.91
C GLU A 36 -33.94 -36.32 -21.67
N ILE A 37 -33.76 -35.53 -22.73
CA ILE A 37 -32.81 -34.40 -22.76
C ILE A 37 -33.15 -33.34 -21.70
N HIS A 38 -34.44 -33.08 -21.44
CA HIS A 38 -34.87 -32.09 -20.46
C HIS A 38 -34.65 -32.57 -19.03
N ALA A 39 -34.82 -33.87 -18.76
CA ALA A 39 -34.52 -34.44 -17.46
C ALA A 39 -32.99 -34.38 -17.16
N LEU A 40 -32.18 -34.75 -18.15
CA LEU A 40 -30.72 -34.65 -18.07
C LEU A 40 -30.27 -33.21 -17.79
N HIS A 41 -30.75 -32.25 -18.57
CA HIS A 41 -30.39 -30.84 -18.41
C HIS A 41 -30.82 -30.29 -17.05
N LEU A 42 -32.11 -30.46 -16.66
CA LEU A 42 -32.61 -29.88 -15.41
C LEU A 42 -32.04 -30.56 -14.16
N CYS A 43 -31.75 -31.86 -14.21
CA CYS A 43 -31.01 -32.55 -13.18
C CYS A 43 -29.57 -31.97 -13.04
N GLY A 44 -28.93 -31.69 -14.16
CA GLY A 44 -27.64 -31.03 -14.19
C GLY A 44 -27.68 -29.60 -13.64
N VAL A 45 -28.71 -28.81 -13.96
CA VAL A 45 -28.95 -27.48 -13.37
C VAL A 45 -29.10 -27.58 -11.85
N LEU A 46 -29.88 -28.53 -11.37
CA LEU A 46 -30.06 -28.79 -9.94
C LEU A 46 -28.74 -29.21 -9.28
N ALA A 47 -27.94 -30.04 -9.94
CA ALA A 47 -26.63 -30.43 -9.47
C ALA A 47 -25.69 -29.21 -9.32
N HIS A 48 -25.70 -28.29 -10.29
CA HIS A 48 -24.96 -27.02 -10.20
C HIS A 48 -25.44 -26.16 -9.02
N GLN A 49 -26.75 -25.96 -8.86
CA GLN A 49 -27.33 -25.20 -7.75
C GLN A 49 -27.00 -25.79 -6.37
N THR A 50 -26.79 -27.10 -6.29
CA THR A 50 -26.37 -27.82 -5.07
C THR A 50 -24.86 -28.04 -5.00
N ASN A 51 -24.07 -27.28 -5.76
CA ASN A 51 -22.60 -27.30 -5.83
C ASN A 51 -21.96 -28.63 -6.25
N ARG A 52 -22.74 -29.52 -6.92
CA ARG A 52 -22.24 -30.79 -7.50
C ARG A 52 -21.83 -30.54 -8.97
N ASN A 53 -20.86 -29.67 -9.19
CA ASN A 53 -20.55 -29.13 -10.52
C ASN A 53 -20.02 -30.16 -11.52
N GLU A 54 -19.21 -31.15 -11.07
CA GLU A 54 -18.75 -32.25 -11.96
C GLU A 54 -19.93 -33.10 -12.47
N GLU A 55 -20.87 -33.40 -11.59
CA GLU A 55 -22.09 -34.12 -11.97
C GLU A 55 -22.95 -33.27 -12.93
N ALA A 56 -23.04 -31.96 -12.70
CA ALA A 56 -23.72 -31.03 -13.60
C ALA A 56 -23.11 -31.07 -15.00
N VAL A 57 -21.79 -31.01 -15.12
CA VAL A 57 -21.08 -31.11 -16.41
C VAL A 57 -21.35 -32.45 -17.09
N ALA A 58 -21.35 -33.56 -16.37
CA ALA A 58 -21.61 -34.87 -16.93
C ALA A 58 -23.06 -35.01 -17.46
N LEU A 59 -24.05 -34.55 -16.68
CA LEU A 59 -25.47 -34.65 -17.05
C LEU A 59 -25.82 -33.73 -18.21
N ILE A 60 -25.42 -32.45 -18.16
CA ILE A 60 -25.70 -31.48 -19.23
C ILE A 60 -24.91 -31.85 -20.50
N GLY A 61 -23.67 -32.37 -20.35
CA GLY A 61 -22.89 -32.88 -21.48
C GLY A 61 -23.59 -34.02 -22.22
N ARG A 62 -24.28 -34.91 -21.50
CA ARG A 62 -25.13 -35.93 -22.13
C ARG A 62 -26.33 -35.33 -22.87
N ALA A 63 -26.95 -34.28 -22.31
CA ALA A 63 -28.04 -33.59 -23.00
C ALA A 63 -27.54 -32.92 -24.30
N ILE A 64 -26.38 -32.27 -24.28
CA ILE A 64 -25.72 -31.66 -25.44
C ILE A 64 -25.39 -32.70 -26.52
N ALA A 65 -24.91 -33.90 -26.09
CA ALA A 65 -24.62 -34.97 -27.02
C ALA A 65 -25.85 -35.48 -27.78
N LEU A 66 -27.01 -35.30 -27.22
CA LEU A 66 -28.30 -35.66 -27.85
C LEU A 66 -28.88 -34.53 -28.73
N ASP A 67 -28.74 -33.27 -28.34
CA ASP A 67 -29.06 -32.09 -29.13
C ASP A 67 -28.18 -30.89 -28.73
N ASP A 68 -27.25 -30.52 -29.63
CA ASP A 68 -26.28 -29.43 -29.45
C ASP A 68 -26.81 -28.04 -29.86
N ARG A 69 -28.04 -27.94 -30.28
CA ARG A 69 -28.66 -26.71 -30.78
C ARG A 69 -29.47 -25.95 -29.74
N VAL A 70 -29.53 -26.44 -28.50
CA VAL A 70 -30.28 -25.82 -27.42
C VAL A 70 -29.38 -24.86 -26.64
N PRO A 71 -29.56 -23.53 -26.74
CA PRO A 71 -28.67 -22.55 -26.10
C PRO A 71 -28.56 -22.75 -24.59
N ASP A 72 -29.67 -23.05 -23.90
CA ASP A 72 -29.70 -23.19 -22.44
C ASP A 72 -28.80 -24.31 -21.92
N PHE A 73 -28.59 -25.39 -22.70
CA PHE A 73 -27.67 -26.45 -22.31
C PHE A 73 -26.26 -25.96 -22.28
N HIS A 74 -25.80 -25.24 -23.32
CA HIS A 74 -24.49 -24.62 -23.38
C HIS A 74 -24.32 -23.50 -22.33
N TYR A 75 -25.37 -22.74 -22.05
CA TYR A 75 -25.31 -21.72 -21.02
C TYR A 75 -25.03 -22.33 -19.64
N ASN A 76 -25.83 -23.34 -19.26
CA ASN A 76 -25.76 -23.92 -17.92
C ASN A 76 -24.52 -24.81 -17.71
N ILE A 77 -24.06 -25.53 -18.73
CA ILE A 77 -22.75 -26.25 -18.60
C ILE A 77 -21.61 -25.24 -18.47
N GLY A 78 -21.67 -24.12 -19.15
CA GLY A 78 -20.70 -23.03 -19.00
C GLY A 78 -20.62 -22.49 -17.56
N LEU A 79 -21.76 -22.34 -16.88
CA LEU A 79 -21.81 -21.94 -15.46
C LEU A 79 -21.13 -22.99 -14.55
N ALA A 80 -21.44 -24.29 -14.76
CA ALA A 80 -20.83 -25.35 -13.99
C ALA A 80 -19.32 -25.48 -14.21
N LEU A 81 -18.86 -25.37 -15.46
CA LEU A 81 -17.45 -25.35 -15.83
C LEU A 81 -16.71 -24.15 -15.23
N TRP A 82 -17.35 -22.98 -15.21
CA TRP A 82 -16.80 -21.77 -14.57
C TRP A 82 -16.58 -21.97 -13.06
N ALA A 83 -17.55 -22.57 -12.38
CA ALA A 83 -17.46 -22.92 -10.97
C ALA A 83 -16.31 -23.90 -10.69
N LEU A 84 -16.02 -24.80 -11.64
CA LEU A 84 -14.88 -25.76 -11.59
C LEU A 84 -13.55 -25.12 -12.00
N ARG A 85 -13.49 -23.82 -12.29
CA ARG A 85 -12.33 -23.10 -12.83
C ARG A 85 -11.83 -23.60 -14.20
N ARG A 86 -12.67 -24.36 -14.93
CA ARG A 86 -12.43 -24.81 -16.31
C ARG A 86 -12.81 -23.71 -17.30
N ARG A 87 -12.11 -22.56 -17.17
CA ARG A 87 -12.50 -21.26 -17.79
C ARG A 87 -12.62 -21.31 -19.30
N GLN A 88 -11.63 -21.94 -19.98
CA GLN A 88 -11.59 -22.00 -21.44
C GLN A 88 -12.76 -22.80 -22.02
N GLU A 89 -13.13 -23.87 -21.35
CA GLU A 89 -14.29 -24.70 -21.75
C GLU A 89 -15.60 -23.95 -21.54
N ALA A 90 -15.75 -23.25 -20.41
CA ALA A 90 -16.90 -22.40 -20.14
C ALA A 90 -17.09 -21.35 -21.25
N MET A 91 -16.02 -20.63 -21.62
CA MET A 91 -16.08 -19.64 -22.70
C MET A 91 -16.44 -20.27 -24.05
N THR A 92 -15.94 -21.45 -24.36
CA THR A 92 -16.32 -22.18 -25.60
C THR A 92 -17.81 -22.43 -25.65
N HIS A 93 -18.40 -22.85 -24.53
CA HIS A 93 -19.84 -23.07 -24.46
C HIS A 93 -20.62 -21.75 -24.53
N TRP A 94 -20.21 -20.68 -23.87
CA TRP A 94 -20.87 -19.38 -24.00
C TRP A 94 -20.74 -18.77 -25.38
N ARG A 95 -19.63 -18.95 -26.09
CA ARG A 95 -19.51 -18.61 -27.54
C ARG A 95 -20.52 -19.40 -28.37
N ARG A 96 -20.77 -20.67 -28.05
CA ARG A 96 -21.80 -21.47 -28.72
C ARG A 96 -23.21 -20.92 -28.45
N VAL A 97 -23.48 -20.48 -27.20
CA VAL A 97 -24.79 -19.84 -26.87
C VAL A 97 -25.02 -18.62 -27.74
N VAL A 98 -24.06 -17.67 -27.81
CA VAL A 98 -24.26 -16.43 -28.58
C VAL A 98 -24.32 -16.66 -30.09
N ALA A 99 -23.72 -17.77 -30.57
CA ALA A 99 -23.88 -18.20 -31.98
C ALA A 99 -25.24 -18.78 -32.25
N LEU A 100 -25.85 -19.52 -31.31
CA LEU A 100 -27.19 -20.11 -31.47
C LEU A 100 -28.31 -19.10 -31.17
N ASN A 101 -28.10 -18.22 -30.21
CA ASN A 101 -29.03 -17.15 -29.80
C ASN A 101 -28.26 -15.84 -29.57
N PRO A 102 -28.11 -14.97 -30.60
CA PRO A 102 -27.43 -13.69 -30.50
C PRO A 102 -28.08 -12.68 -29.54
N ASP A 103 -29.28 -12.97 -29.02
CA ASP A 103 -30.02 -12.10 -28.10
C ASP A 103 -29.99 -12.64 -26.65
N HIS A 104 -29.11 -13.60 -26.35
CA HIS A 104 -28.95 -14.12 -24.99
C HIS A 104 -28.07 -13.20 -24.15
N ALA A 105 -28.70 -12.26 -23.47
CA ALA A 105 -27.99 -11.18 -22.73
C ALA A 105 -27.00 -11.70 -21.66
N GLU A 106 -27.41 -12.73 -20.88
CA GLU A 106 -26.58 -13.31 -19.83
C GLU A 106 -25.32 -14.00 -20.39
N ALA A 107 -25.44 -14.67 -21.53
CA ALA A 107 -24.32 -15.32 -22.18
C ALA A 107 -23.32 -14.26 -22.68
N HIS A 108 -23.81 -13.17 -23.26
CA HIS A 108 -22.96 -12.03 -23.62
C HIS A 108 -22.26 -11.43 -22.39
N MET A 109 -22.96 -11.26 -21.28
CA MET A 109 -22.40 -10.72 -20.06
C MET A 109 -21.32 -11.65 -19.47
N ASN A 110 -21.60 -12.96 -19.35
CA ASN A 110 -20.66 -13.92 -18.80
C ASN A 110 -19.42 -14.09 -19.70
N LEU A 111 -19.61 -14.16 -21.02
CA LEU A 111 -18.51 -14.23 -21.97
C LEU A 111 -17.66 -12.95 -21.93
N GLY A 112 -18.31 -11.78 -21.88
CA GLY A 112 -17.62 -10.49 -21.76
C GLY A 112 -16.80 -10.37 -20.48
N ASN A 113 -17.34 -10.82 -19.34
CA ASN A 113 -16.61 -10.85 -18.07
C ASN A 113 -15.42 -11.81 -18.12
N ALA A 114 -15.62 -13.00 -18.68
CA ALA A 114 -14.55 -13.99 -18.83
C ALA A 114 -13.41 -13.50 -19.74
N LEU A 115 -13.75 -12.81 -20.83
CA LEU A 115 -12.80 -12.18 -21.74
C LEU A 115 -12.06 -11.02 -21.06
N HIS A 116 -12.76 -10.23 -20.23
CA HIS A 116 -12.13 -9.18 -19.41
C HIS A 116 -11.08 -9.77 -18.47
N GLU A 117 -11.42 -10.86 -17.74
CA GLU A 117 -10.45 -11.55 -16.87
C GLU A 117 -9.24 -12.13 -17.62
N GLN A 118 -9.37 -12.42 -18.92
CA GLN A 118 -8.30 -12.87 -19.79
C GLN A 118 -7.60 -11.73 -20.55
N HIS A 119 -7.84 -10.48 -20.19
CA HIS A 119 -7.29 -9.28 -20.86
C HIS A 119 -7.65 -9.15 -22.35
N GLN A 120 -8.65 -9.87 -22.85
CA GLN A 120 -9.18 -9.71 -24.18
C GLN A 120 -10.20 -8.57 -24.22
N LEU A 121 -9.76 -7.36 -23.79
CA LEU A 121 -10.63 -6.23 -23.44
C LEU A 121 -11.49 -5.74 -24.61
N ALA A 122 -10.95 -5.74 -25.84
CA ALA A 122 -11.67 -5.28 -27.02
C ALA A 122 -12.87 -6.22 -27.34
N GLU A 123 -12.66 -7.54 -27.30
CA GLU A 123 -13.72 -8.54 -27.50
C GLU A 123 -14.72 -8.50 -26.33
N ALA A 124 -14.23 -8.36 -25.09
CA ALA A 124 -15.07 -8.20 -23.91
C ALA A 124 -16.03 -7.03 -24.04
N ALA A 125 -15.53 -5.85 -24.49
CA ALA A 125 -16.36 -4.67 -24.68
C ALA A 125 -17.46 -4.88 -25.72
N VAL A 126 -17.20 -5.63 -26.79
CA VAL A 126 -18.21 -5.96 -27.80
C VAL A 126 -19.37 -6.75 -27.18
N HIS A 127 -19.04 -7.80 -26.42
CA HIS A 127 -20.05 -8.64 -25.79
C HIS A 127 -20.81 -7.88 -24.68
N LEU A 128 -20.12 -7.09 -23.84
CA LEU A 128 -20.77 -6.32 -22.78
C LEU A 128 -21.65 -5.19 -23.33
N ARG A 129 -21.26 -4.51 -24.42
CA ARG A 129 -22.14 -3.55 -25.11
C ARG A 129 -23.42 -4.24 -25.62
N ARG A 130 -23.32 -5.47 -26.16
CA ARG A 130 -24.49 -6.22 -26.56
C ARG A 130 -25.38 -6.59 -25.37
N ALA A 131 -24.78 -7.05 -24.26
CA ALA A 131 -25.52 -7.34 -23.02
C ALA A 131 -26.30 -6.11 -22.51
N VAL A 132 -25.64 -4.93 -22.50
CA VAL A 132 -26.31 -3.65 -22.13
C VAL A 132 -27.41 -3.28 -23.11
N ALA A 133 -27.18 -3.46 -24.42
CA ALA A 133 -28.23 -3.18 -25.44
C ALA A 133 -29.47 -4.07 -25.27
N LEU A 134 -29.27 -5.33 -24.88
CA LEU A 134 -30.35 -6.29 -24.65
C LEU A 134 -31.06 -6.08 -23.30
N ARG A 135 -30.32 -5.60 -22.29
CA ARG A 135 -30.84 -5.35 -20.92
C ARG A 135 -30.37 -4.00 -20.39
N ALA A 136 -30.86 -2.92 -20.96
CA ALA A 136 -30.50 -1.55 -20.60
C ALA A 136 -30.84 -1.15 -19.14
N GLN A 137 -31.61 -1.94 -18.42
CA GLN A 137 -31.94 -1.73 -17.00
C GLN A 137 -31.15 -2.65 -16.06
N SER A 138 -30.06 -3.28 -16.54
CA SER A 138 -29.21 -4.12 -15.71
C SER A 138 -28.06 -3.30 -15.10
N PRO A 139 -28.04 -3.02 -13.78
CA PRO A 139 -26.96 -2.29 -13.16
C PRO A 139 -25.63 -3.07 -13.23
N VAL A 140 -25.70 -4.40 -13.16
CA VAL A 140 -24.50 -5.27 -13.25
C VAL A 140 -23.87 -5.20 -14.64
N ALA A 141 -24.70 -5.23 -15.72
CA ALA A 141 -24.18 -5.13 -17.08
C ALA A 141 -23.49 -3.76 -17.33
N HIS A 142 -24.08 -2.67 -16.83
CA HIS A 142 -23.46 -1.35 -16.90
C HIS A 142 -22.17 -1.27 -16.11
N ASN A 143 -22.12 -1.79 -14.88
CA ASN A 143 -20.89 -1.81 -14.08
C ASN A 143 -19.77 -2.59 -14.79
N ASN A 144 -20.06 -3.77 -15.33
CA ASN A 144 -19.06 -4.62 -15.98
C ASN A 144 -18.57 -4.02 -17.31
N LEU A 145 -19.46 -3.39 -18.07
CA LEU A 145 -19.06 -2.63 -19.26
C LEU A 145 -18.17 -1.44 -18.86
N GLY A 146 -18.55 -0.68 -17.83
CA GLY A 146 -17.74 0.41 -17.29
C GLY A 146 -16.34 -0.04 -16.90
N LEU A 147 -16.22 -1.18 -16.21
CA LEU A 147 -14.93 -1.76 -15.81
C LEU A 147 -14.04 -2.10 -17.03
N THR A 148 -14.63 -2.69 -18.05
CA THR A 148 -13.90 -3.03 -19.30
C THR A 148 -13.49 -1.78 -20.08
N LEU A 149 -14.35 -0.77 -20.14
CA LEU A 149 -14.06 0.50 -20.81
C LEU A 149 -12.97 1.29 -20.07
N ALA A 150 -12.99 1.29 -18.74
CA ALA A 150 -11.94 1.90 -17.94
C ALA A 150 -10.56 1.25 -18.20
N ALA A 151 -10.54 -0.09 -18.27
CA ALA A 151 -9.32 -0.83 -18.61
C ALA A 151 -8.82 -0.53 -20.03
N LEU A 152 -9.73 -0.29 -20.98
CA LEU A 152 -9.39 0.19 -22.33
C LEU A 152 -8.99 1.66 -22.36
N GLY A 153 -9.23 2.44 -21.30
CA GLY A 153 -9.06 3.88 -21.25
C GLY A 153 -10.12 4.66 -22.01
N ASP A 154 -11.25 4.05 -22.25
CA ASP A 154 -12.40 4.69 -22.89
C ASP A 154 -13.06 5.65 -21.88
N GLY A 155 -13.08 6.94 -22.19
CA GLY A 155 -13.63 8.00 -21.33
C GLY A 155 -15.12 7.86 -21.02
N THR A 156 -15.83 6.92 -21.64
CA THR A 156 -17.25 6.67 -21.38
C THR A 156 -17.50 5.76 -20.17
N ALA A 157 -16.46 5.17 -19.58
CA ALA A 157 -16.58 4.28 -18.42
C ALA A 157 -17.39 4.89 -17.26
N ALA A 158 -17.09 6.15 -16.91
CA ALA A 158 -17.77 6.87 -15.83
C ALA A 158 -19.30 6.96 -16.03
N ALA A 159 -19.76 7.17 -17.27
CA ALA A 159 -21.20 7.23 -17.58
C ALA A 159 -21.89 5.89 -17.30
N HIS A 160 -21.22 4.78 -17.58
CA HIS A 160 -21.77 3.46 -17.30
C HIS A 160 -21.84 3.17 -15.79
N TYR A 161 -20.86 3.54 -15.00
CA TYR A 161 -20.92 3.45 -13.54
C TYR A 161 -22.05 4.32 -12.96
N GLN A 162 -22.19 5.56 -13.44
CA GLN A 162 -23.29 6.44 -13.05
C GLN A 162 -24.63 5.81 -13.36
N ARG A 163 -24.78 5.21 -14.55
CA ARG A 163 -26.02 4.52 -14.91
C ARG A 163 -26.32 3.32 -14.02
N ALA A 164 -25.31 2.56 -13.64
CA ALA A 164 -25.47 1.46 -12.68
C ALA A 164 -25.96 1.96 -11.31
N ILE A 165 -25.41 3.08 -10.83
CA ILE A 165 -25.82 3.75 -9.57
C ILE A 165 -27.28 4.25 -9.66
N GLU A 166 -27.66 4.88 -10.75
CA GLU A 166 -29.04 5.34 -10.97
C GLU A 166 -30.05 4.19 -10.93
N LEU A 167 -29.70 3.06 -11.54
CA LEU A 167 -30.55 1.86 -11.59
C LEU A 167 -30.64 1.16 -10.24
N GLN A 168 -29.55 1.13 -9.47
CA GLN A 168 -29.50 0.48 -8.17
C GLN A 168 -28.61 1.29 -7.19
N PRO A 169 -29.18 2.31 -6.49
CA PRO A 169 -28.43 3.19 -5.59
C PRO A 169 -27.76 2.52 -4.37
N GLN A 170 -28.07 1.25 -4.10
CA GLN A 170 -27.45 0.46 -3.02
C GLN A 170 -26.33 -0.48 -3.53
N PHE A 171 -26.02 -0.46 -4.81
CA PHE A 171 -24.96 -1.26 -5.41
C PHE A 171 -23.60 -0.57 -5.17
N ILE A 172 -22.76 -1.13 -4.31
CA ILE A 172 -21.52 -0.47 -3.83
C ILE A 172 -20.45 -0.39 -4.90
N GLU A 173 -20.24 -1.48 -5.65
CA GLU A 173 -19.12 -1.62 -6.59
C GLU A 173 -19.03 -0.49 -7.63
N PRO A 174 -20.13 -0.02 -8.26
CA PRO A 174 -20.06 1.12 -9.17
C PRO A 174 -19.57 2.41 -8.52
N TYR A 175 -19.85 2.65 -7.23
CA TYR A 175 -19.31 3.82 -6.52
C TYR A 175 -17.80 3.73 -6.37
N LEU A 176 -17.26 2.54 -6.05
CA LEU A 176 -15.83 2.33 -5.90
C LEU A 176 -15.11 2.47 -7.25
N ASN A 177 -15.67 1.87 -8.30
CA ASN A 177 -15.12 1.95 -9.65
C ASN A 177 -15.14 3.40 -10.17
N LEU A 178 -16.24 4.12 -9.93
CA LEU A 178 -16.39 5.54 -10.30
C LEU A 178 -15.42 6.42 -9.52
N ALA A 179 -15.20 6.15 -8.22
CA ALA A 179 -14.24 6.87 -7.40
C ALA A 179 -12.81 6.67 -7.92
N LEU A 180 -12.42 5.44 -8.28
CA LEU A 180 -11.12 5.14 -8.89
C LEU A 180 -10.95 5.88 -10.22
N GLU A 181 -11.99 5.90 -11.05
CA GLU A 181 -11.98 6.63 -12.31
C GLU A 181 -11.84 8.16 -12.07
N PHE A 182 -12.54 8.70 -11.08
CA PHE A 182 -12.42 10.11 -10.72
C PHE A 182 -11.02 10.46 -10.18
N VAL A 183 -10.39 9.60 -9.38
CA VAL A 183 -8.97 9.77 -8.98
C VAL A 183 -8.07 9.79 -10.22
N ARG A 184 -8.27 8.84 -11.14
CA ARG A 184 -7.49 8.75 -12.38
C ARG A 184 -7.57 10.03 -13.24
N ILE A 185 -8.75 10.68 -13.31
CA ILE A 185 -8.95 11.92 -14.07
C ILE A 185 -8.79 13.20 -13.23
N GLY A 186 -8.38 13.10 -11.94
CA GLY A 186 -8.09 14.22 -11.04
C GLY A 186 -9.30 14.92 -10.45
N ARG A 187 -10.45 14.27 -10.47
CA ARG A 187 -11.68 14.77 -9.82
C ARG A 187 -11.79 14.22 -8.41
N THR A 188 -10.83 14.54 -7.55
CA THR A 188 -10.69 13.97 -6.20
C THR A 188 -11.88 14.27 -5.30
N ASP A 189 -12.51 15.43 -5.42
CA ASP A 189 -13.72 15.77 -4.67
C ASP A 189 -14.90 14.86 -5.04
N GLN A 190 -15.04 14.55 -6.33
CA GLN A 190 -16.08 13.63 -6.79
C GLN A 190 -15.79 12.19 -6.39
N ALA A 191 -14.51 11.80 -6.38
CA ALA A 191 -14.09 10.51 -5.83
C ALA A 191 -14.47 10.40 -4.35
N LEU A 192 -14.18 11.44 -3.56
CA LEU A 192 -14.53 11.50 -2.15
C LEU A 192 -16.04 11.37 -1.93
N ALA A 193 -16.87 12.07 -2.73
CA ALA A 193 -18.31 11.97 -2.65
C ALA A 193 -18.81 10.53 -2.91
N CYS A 194 -18.26 9.85 -3.93
CA CYS A 194 -18.59 8.46 -4.22
C CYS A 194 -18.24 7.52 -3.07
N VAL A 195 -17.03 7.64 -2.52
CA VAL A 195 -16.58 6.78 -1.42
C VAL A 195 -17.39 7.05 -0.14
N ARG A 196 -17.63 8.32 0.20
CA ARG A 196 -18.52 8.67 1.33
C ARG A 196 -19.90 8.05 1.17
N ARG A 197 -20.46 8.05 -0.06
CA ARG A 197 -21.76 7.40 -0.31
C ARG A 197 -21.70 5.90 -0.14
N SER A 198 -20.64 5.24 -0.61
CA SER A 198 -20.46 3.79 -0.42
C SER A 198 -20.35 3.39 1.04
N LEU A 199 -19.65 4.18 1.88
CA LEU A 199 -19.56 3.98 3.33
C LEU A 199 -20.91 4.11 4.02
N GLN A 200 -21.79 5.04 3.57
CA GLN A 200 -23.15 5.19 4.08
C GLN A 200 -24.04 3.99 3.77
N ILE A 201 -23.83 3.31 2.63
CA ILE A 201 -24.58 2.12 2.25
C ILE A 201 -24.17 0.94 3.13
N LYS A 202 -22.89 0.63 3.16
CA LYS A 202 -22.31 -0.43 3.98
C LYS A 202 -20.80 -0.23 4.04
N GLU A 203 -20.25 -0.26 5.23
CA GLU A 203 -18.80 -0.23 5.44
C GLU A 203 -18.19 -1.60 5.10
N THR A 204 -17.14 -1.59 4.28
CA THR A 204 -16.40 -2.76 3.85
C THR A 204 -14.89 -2.46 3.86
N PRO A 205 -14.01 -3.48 3.94
CA PRO A 205 -12.57 -3.24 3.85
C PRO A 205 -12.16 -2.49 2.57
N ASP A 206 -12.85 -2.72 1.45
CA ASP A 206 -12.50 -2.08 0.18
C ASP A 206 -12.82 -0.59 0.16
N ASN A 207 -14.00 -0.18 0.66
CA ASN A 207 -14.36 1.24 0.65
C ASN A 207 -13.64 2.03 1.76
N THR A 208 -13.30 1.42 2.88
CA THR A 208 -12.46 2.07 3.91
C THR A 208 -11.03 2.29 3.42
N ALA A 209 -10.42 1.29 2.76
CA ALA A 209 -9.10 1.42 2.15
C ALA A 209 -9.10 2.45 1.01
N LEU A 210 -10.15 2.46 0.17
CA LEU A 210 -10.28 3.45 -0.90
C LEU A 210 -10.49 4.86 -0.34
N PHE A 211 -11.24 5.02 0.77
CA PHE A 211 -11.37 6.31 1.44
C PHE A 211 -10.02 6.88 1.83
N ALA A 212 -9.18 6.10 2.51
CA ALA A 212 -7.83 6.53 2.90
C ALA A 212 -6.99 6.95 1.67
N ARG A 213 -7.04 6.17 0.59
CA ARG A 213 -6.34 6.49 -0.66
C ARG A 213 -6.86 7.79 -1.32
N VAL A 214 -8.17 7.99 -1.35
CA VAL A 214 -8.79 9.20 -1.93
C VAL A 214 -8.44 10.42 -1.09
N VAL A 215 -8.48 10.30 0.25
CA VAL A 215 -8.09 11.37 1.17
C VAL A 215 -6.62 11.77 0.94
N GLY A 216 -5.72 10.80 0.79
CA GLY A 216 -4.31 11.07 0.50
C GLY A 216 -4.04 11.73 -0.86
N ALA A 217 -5.02 11.69 -1.78
CA ALA A 217 -4.95 12.32 -3.09
C ALA A 217 -5.64 13.70 -3.16
N LEU A 218 -6.18 14.22 -2.04
CA LEU A 218 -6.83 15.53 -1.99
C LEU A 218 -5.79 16.65 -2.10
N ASP A 219 -6.01 17.59 -3.01
CA ASP A 219 -5.16 18.78 -3.14
C ASP A 219 -5.40 19.80 -2.01
N ALA A 220 -6.60 19.82 -1.43
CA ALA A 220 -6.98 20.67 -0.32
C ALA A 220 -8.10 20.03 0.50
N VAL A 221 -8.11 20.34 1.79
CA VAL A 221 -9.16 19.87 2.71
C VAL A 221 -9.88 21.09 3.27
N GLY A 222 -11.17 21.20 2.97
CA GLY A 222 -12.02 22.23 3.54
C GLY A 222 -12.45 21.90 4.99
N ASP A 223 -13.01 22.88 5.68
CA ASP A 223 -13.60 22.71 7.01
C ASP A 223 -14.97 22.00 6.90
N ASP A 224 -14.94 20.67 6.69
CA ASP A 224 -16.11 19.79 6.69
C ASP A 224 -16.06 18.92 7.96
N PRO A 225 -16.92 19.18 8.97
CA PRO A 225 -16.95 18.39 10.20
C PRO A 225 -17.21 16.90 9.95
N GLY A 226 -18.01 16.55 8.96
CA GLY A 226 -18.26 15.16 8.58
C GLY A 226 -17.04 14.48 7.97
N LEU A 227 -16.25 15.21 7.18
CA LEU A 227 -14.99 14.72 6.65
C LEU A 227 -13.95 14.57 7.77
N ARG A 228 -13.83 15.54 8.68
CA ARG A 228 -12.95 15.47 9.85
C ARG A 228 -13.27 14.23 10.70
N GLN A 229 -14.55 13.95 10.96
CA GLN A 229 -14.96 12.75 11.69
C GLN A 229 -14.54 11.46 10.97
N LEU A 230 -14.76 11.38 9.67
CA LEU A 230 -14.36 10.19 8.88
C LEU A 230 -12.83 10.02 8.84
N ILE A 231 -12.06 11.11 8.73
CA ILE A 231 -10.59 11.06 8.76
C ILE A 231 -10.11 10.63 10.16
N THR A 232 -10.72 11.12 11.22
CA THR A 232 -10.41 10.68 12.58
C THR A 232 -10.67 9.18 12.75
N ARG A 233 -11.79 8.67 12.26
CA ARG A 233 -12.07 7.22 12.25
C ARG A 233 -11.06 6.46 11.40
N ALA A 234 -10.79 6.91 10.18
CA ALA A 234 -9.82 6.28 9.28
C ALA A 234 -8.44 6.18 9.92
N ALA A 235 -8.03 7.22 10.63
CA ALA A 235 -6.78 7.27 11.38
C ALA A 235 -6.76 6.27 12.55
N THR A 236 -7.77 6.32 13.43
CA THR A 236 -7.81 5.52 14.67
C THR A 236 -8.16 4.04 14.42
N GLU A 237 -8.97 3.73 13.41
CA GLU A 237 -9.37 2.38 13.04
C GLU A 237 -8.41 1.73 12.01
N GLY A 238 -7.45 2.49 11.46
CA GLY A 238 -6.42 1.99 10.54
C GLY A 238 -6.98 1.57 9.18
N TRP A 239 -7.75 2.44 8.52
CA TRP A 239 -8.41 2.14 7.24
C TRP A 239 -7.45 2.05 6.05
N GLY A 240 -6.26 2.64 6.14
CA GLY A 240 -5.25 2.63 5.09
C GLY A 240 -3.84 2.70 5.65
N ARG A 241 -2.90 3.11 4.81
CA ARG A 241 -1.55 3.41 5.28
C ARG A 241 -1.57 4.70 6.09
N THR A 242 -0.79 4.74 7.16
CA THR A 242 -0.63 5.95 7.96
C THR A 242 -0.18 7.15 7.11
N SER A 243 0.73 6.92 6.16
CA SER A 243 1.21 7.94 5.22
C SER A 243 0.11 8.55 4.36
N ASP A 244 -0.92 7.80 4.00
CA ASP A 244 -2.01 8.28 3.15
C ASP A 244 -2.90 9.31 3.89
N ILE A 245 -2.97 9.22 5.21
CA ILE A 245 -3.85 10.03 6.07
C ILE A 245 -3.08 11.16 6.76
N ALA A 246 -1.79 10.96 7.06
CA ALA A 246 -1.01 11.84 7.92
C ALA A 246 -0.96 13.30 7.45
N GLY A 247 -0.75 13.54 6.15
CA GLY A 247 -0.68 14.90 5.59
C GLY A 247 -1.99 15.66 5.74
N VAL A 248 -3.11 15.00 5.45
CA VAL A 248 -4.45 15.58 5.60
C VAL A 248 -4.81 15.77 7.08
N ALA A 249 -4.46 14.83 7.95
CA ALA A 249 -4.64 14.97 9.39
C ALA A 249 -3.84 16.16 9.94
N ALA A 250 -2.58 16.34 9.51
CA ALA A 250 -1.76 17.49 9.88
C ALA A 250 -2.41 18.82 9.44
N THR A 251 -2.92 18.88 8.21
CA THR A 251 -3.65 20.05 7.71
C THR A 251 -4.88 20.36 8.55
N LEU A 252 -5.70 19.35 8.85
CA LEU A 252 -6.89 19.53 9.70
C LEU A 252 -6.55 19.98 11.13
N VAL A 253 -5.46 19.43 11.69
CA VAL A 253 -4.98 19.85 13.04
C VAL A 253 -4.57 21.32 13.02
N LYS A 254 -3.83 21.77 12.02
CA LYS A 254 -3.39 23.18 11.88
C LYS A 254 -4.55 24.15 11.75
N HIS A 255 -5.57 23.79 10.99
CA HIS A 255 -6.78 24.62 10.82
C HIS A 255 -7.79 24.49 11.95
N GLY A 256 -7.50 23.76 13.02
CA GLY A 256 -8.26 23.80 14.27
C GLY A 256 -8.04 25.14 14.98
N SER A 257 -9.12 25.89 15.24
CA SER A 257 -9.10 27.30 15.70
C SER A 257 -8.14 27.59 16.86
N ALA A 258 -7.98 26.65 17.78
CA ALA A 258 -7.13 26.79 18.95
C ALA A 258 -5.63 26.65 18.62
N ILE A 259 -5.28 25.64 17.80
CA ILE A 259 -3.89 25.37 17.38
C ILE A 259 -3.44 26.42 16.38
N GLU A 260 -4.29 26.80 15.44
CA GLU A 260 -4.01 27.88 14.46
C GLU A 260 -3.67 29.19 15.14
N ALA A 261 -4.45 29.59 16.15
CA ALA A 261 -4.20 30.81 16.91
C ALA A 261 -2.86 30.75 17.67
N GLN A 262 -2.50 29.59 18.23
CA GLN A 262 -1.24 29.40 18.94
C GLN A 262 -0.03 29.39 17.99
N ILE A 263 -0.13 28.74 16.82
CA ILE A 263 0.87 28.77 15.77
C ILE A 263 1.11 30.23 15.29
N ALA A 264 0.02 30.96 15.04
CA ALA A 264 0.10 32.36 14.57
C ALA A 264 0.77 33.31 15.57
N ARG A 265 0.61 33.07 16.89
CA ARG A 265 1.21 33.91 17.95
C ARG A 265 2.63 33.50 18.29
N ALA A 266 3.11 32.34 17.83
CA ALA A 266 4.39 31.74 18.21
C ALA A 266 4.59 31.64 19.74
N GLU A 267 3.48 31.44 20.48
CA GLU A 267 3.48 31.42 21.95
C GLU A 267 4.02 30.09 22.48
N SER A 268 5.00 30.18 23.37
CA SER A 268 5.41 29.07 24.23
C SER A 268 4.42 28.95 25.37
N ALA A 269 3.35 28.21 25.16
CA ALA A 269 2.28 28.04 26.14
C ALA A 269 1.78 26.59 26.10
N TRP A 270 1.07 26.20 27.15
CA TRP A 270 0.36 24.93 27.17
C TRP A 270 -0.58 24.83 25.95
N PRO A 271 -0.57 23.69 25.20
CA PRO A 271 -1.29 23.63 23.93
C PRO A 271 -2.80 23.65 24.14
N ALA A 272 -3.46 24.61 23.53
CA ALA A 272 -4.91 24.73 23.52
C ALA A 272 -5.62 23.52 22.85
N GLY A 273 -4.86 22.69 22.09
CA GLY A 273 -5.35 21.50 21.41
C GLY A 273 -4.89 20.18 22.05
N ALA A 274 -4.52 20.16 23.34
CA ALA A 274 -4.03 18.96 24.01
C ALA A 274 -4.99 17.77 23.96
N GLY A 275 -6.31 17.98 23.84
CA GLY A 275 -7.33 16.94 23.70
C GLY A 275 -7.73 16.61 22.25
N GLU A 276 -7.06 17.18 21.21
CA GLU A 276 -7.42 16.93 19.79
C GLU A 276 -7.06 15.50 19.37
N PRO A 277 -8.04 14.65 19.01
CA PRO A 277 -7.78 13.24 18.71
C PRO A 277 -6.84 13.01 17.53
N LEU A 278 -6.92 13.83 16.48
CA LEU A 278 -6.02 13.73 15.32
C LEU A 278 -4.58 14.11 15.66
N LEU A 279 -4.39 15.10 16.55
CA LEU A 279 -3.04 15.45 17.01
C LEU A 279 -2.43 14.30 17.82
N HIS A 280 -3.19 13.71 18.74
CA HIS A 280 -2.73 12.52 19.47
C HIS A 280 -2.36 11.37 18.53
N TRP A 281 -3.24 11.09 17.56
CA TRP A 281 -2.97 10.04 16.59
C TRP A 281 -1.68 10.32 15.78
N LEU A 282 -1.47 11.55 15.31
CA LEU A 282 -0.23 11.95 14.60
C LEU A 282 0.99 11.71 15.47
N LEU A 283 0.98 12.20 16.73
CA LEU A 283 2.09 12.08 17.67
C LEU A 283 2.44 10.61 17.99
N GLU A 284 1.45 9.72 18.00
CA GLU A 284 1.61 8.33 18.42
C GLU A 284 1.79 7.34 17.26
N SER A 285 1.46 7.72 16.00
CA SER A 285 1.37 6.77 14.89
C SER A 285 2.35 7.02 13.75
N THR A 286 2.87 8.25 13.62
CA THR A 286 3.77 8.62 12.52
C THR A 286 4.74 9.70 12.94
N VAL A 287 5.82 9.88 12.17
CA VAL A 287 6.64 11.09 12.25
C VAL A 287 5.87 12.23 11.58
N ILE A 288 5.76 13.36 12.26
CA ILE A 288 5.10 14.56 11.73
C ILE A 288 6.05 15.27 10.78
N CYS A 289 5.72 15.27 9.47
CA CYS A 289 6.47 15.90 8.40
C CYS A 289 5.83 17.24 8.01
N ASP A 290 5.74 18.17 8.95
CA ASP A 290 5.15 19.51 8.75
C ASP A 290 5.88 20.54 9.62
N PHE A 291 6.39 21.61 8.99
CA PHE A 291 7.21 22.62 9.71
C PHE A 291 6.45 23.47 10.70
N GLU A 292 5.20 23.79 10.43
CA GLU A 292 4.40 24.60 11.32
C GLU A 292 4.06 23.83 12.57
N LEU A 293 3.71 22.54 12.41
CA LEU A 293 3.54 21.64 13.55
C LEU A 293 4.85 21.35 14.27
N GLU A 294 6.00 21.19 13.57
CA GLU A 294 7.31 21.05 14.21
C GLU A 294 7.62 22.27 15.10
N ARG A 295 7.42 23.49 14.59
CA ARG A 295 7.63 24.72 15.38
C ARG A 295 6.71 24.79 16.59
N PHE A 296 5.41 24.49 16.39
CA PHE A 296 4.43 24.45 17.45
C PHE A 296 4.82 23.44 18.55
N LEU A 297 5.17 22.20 18.15
CA LEU A 297 5.54 21.14 19.08
C LEU A 297 6.88 21.45 19.79
N THR A 298 7.83 22.08 19.11
CA THR A 298 9.10 22.51 19.73
C THR A 298 8.86 23.58 20.78
N ALA A 299 8.03 24.60 20.51
CA ALA A 299 7.68 25.62 21.48
C ALA A 299 6.89 25.05 22.67
N THR A 300 5.95 24.15 22.41
CA THR A 300 5.19 23.44 23.44
C THR A 300 6.08 22.59 24.33
N ARG A 301 7.05 21.86 23.73
CA ARG A 301 8.03 21.07 24.48
C ARG A 301 8.86 21.92 25.43
N ALA A 302 9.29 23.11 24.99
CA ALA A 302 10.02 24.05 25.85
C ALA A 302 9.15 24.55 27.01
N ALA A 303 7.88 24.89 26.78
CA ALA A 303 6.95 25.28 27.84
C ALA A 303 6.71 24.16 28.88
N LEU A 304 6.67 22.89 28.44
CA LEU A 304 6.50 21.75 29.35
C LEU A 304 7.67 21.61 30.33
N VAL A 305 8.89 22.03 29.98
CA VAL A 305 10.05 22.01 30.88
C VAL A 305 9.79 22.93 32.08
N GLU A 306 9.29 24.14 31.84
CA GLU A 306 8.99 25.09 32.91
C GLU A 306 7.87 24.60 33.85
N VAL A 307 6.80 24.01 33.27
CA VAL A 307 5.71 23.39 34.07
C VAL A 307 6.23 22.25 34.94
N ALA A 308 7.11 21.38 34.36
CA ALA A 308 7.68 20.25 35.10
C ALA A 308 8.62 20.67 36.23
N GLU A 309 9.27 21.83 36.13
CA GLU A 309 10.06 22.41 37.24
C GLU A 309 9.20 23.01 38.34
N MET A 310 8.22 23.83 37.98
CA MET A 310 7.45 24.65 38.90
C MET A 310 6.26 23.92 39.55
N ALA A 311 5.54 23.13 38.76
CA ALA A 311 4.27 22.54 39.22
C ALA A 311 4.02 21.14 38.62
N PRO A 312 4.90 20.15 38.91
CA PRO A 312 4.87 18.84 38.22
C PRO A 312 3.61 17.99 38.43
N ASP A 313 2.83 18.30 39.47
CA ASP A 313 1.61 17.58 39.84
C ASP A 313 0.33 18.39 39.51
N ALA A 314 0.45 19.58 38.90
CA ALA A 314 -0.69 20.47 38.60
C ALA A 314 -1.24 20.26 37.16
N ILE A 315 -1.13 19.05 36.62
CA ILE A 315 -1.63 18.70 35.29
C ILE A 315 -2.76 17.67 35.41
N ASP A 316 -3.71 17.74 34.48
CA ASP A 316 -4.76 16.74 34.32
C ASP A 316 -4.30 15.55 33.46
N ASP A 317 -5.17 14.55 33.33
CA ASP A 317 -4.88 13.30 32.58
C ASP A 317 -4.68 13.55 31.06
N ASP A 318 -5.42 14.47 30.46
CA ASP A 318 -5.29 14.80 29.03
C ASP A 318 -3.95 15.51 28.78
N GLN A 319 -3.56 16.37 29.70
CA GLN A 319 -2.27 17.04 29.67
C GLN A 319 -1.09 16.06 29.80
N LEU A 320 -1.19 15.11 30.74
CA LEU A 320 -0.18 14.05 30.86
C LEU A 320 -0.12 13.18 29.62
N ARG A 321 -1.28 12.82 29.09
CA ARG A 321 -1.38 12.04 27.85
C ARG A 321 -0.69 12.75 26.68
N PHE A 322 -0.95 14.05 26.53
CA PHE A 322 -0.30 14.86 25.48
C PHE A 322 1.23 14.93 25.68
N ALA A 323 1.71 15.19 26.90
CA ALA A 323 3.16 15.23 27.19
C ALA A 323 3.84 13.90 26.85
N CYS A 324 3.21 12.77 27.20
CA CYS A 324 3.72 11.44 26.84
C CYS A 324 3.69 11.19 25.32
N ALA A 325 2.63 11.62 24.63
CA ALA A 325 2.54 11.49 23.17
C ALA A 325 3.62 12.33 22.46
N LEU A 326 3.86 13.56 22.92
CA LEU A 326 4.95 14.42 22.43
C LEU A 326 6.32 13.78 22.67
N ALA A 327 6.56 13.19 23.84
CA ALA A 327 7.80 12.48 24.14
C ALA A 327 8.00 11.26 23.22
N ARG A 328 6.93 10.54 22.90
CA ARG A 328 6.95 9.43 21.95
C ARG A 328 7.28 9.91 20.53
N GLN A 329 6.74 11.06 20.12
CA GLN A 329 7.07 11.70 18.86
C GLN A 329 8.55 12.12 18.81
N CYS A 330 9.08 12.73 19.88
CA CYS A 330 10.48 13.12 19.95
C CYS A 330 11.43 11.91 19.91
N PHE A 331 11.05 10.78 20.45
CA PHE A 331 11.80 9.53 20.31
C PHE A 331 11.73 8.98 18.89
N SER A 332 10.57 9.03 18.26
CA SER A 332 10.36 8.51 16.89
C SER A 332 11.09 9.35 15.84
N ASN A 333 11.16 10.67 16.02
CA ASN A 333 11.92 11.57 15.16
C ASN A 333 13.41 11.68 15.56
N GLU A 334 13.83 10.87 16.54
CA GLU A 334 15.21 10.81 17.05
C GLU A 334 15.74 12.16 17.53
N TYR A 335 14.85 12.89 18.21
CA TYR A 335 15.17 14.20 18.82
C TYR A 335 15.67 15.24 17.81
N VAL A 336 15.14 15.24 16.61
CA VAL A 336 15.53 16.14 15.51
C VAL A 336 15.14 17.60 15.77
N TYR A 337 14.17 17.85 16.66
CA TYR A 337 13.71 19.20 16.99
C TYR A 337 14.81 20.07 17.60
N ALA A 338 14.81 21.36 17.29
CA ALA A 338 15.75 22.31 17.84
C ALA A 338 15.72 22.31 19.38
N THR A 339 16.88 22.41 20.01
CA THR A 339 17.01 22.40 21.47
C THR A 339 18.03 23.45 21.88
N THR A 340 17.65 24.35 22.78
CA THR A 340 18.55 25.38 23.33
C THR A 340 19.41 24.83 24.44
N GLU A 341 20.50 25.53 24.76
CA GLU A 341 21.37 25.17 25.88
C GLU A 341 20.63 25.30 27.21
N GLN A 342 19.76 26.28 27.34
CA GLN A 342 18.94 26.49 28.51
C GLN A 342 17.99 25.29 28.77
N GLU A 343 17.28 24.81 27.72
CA GLU A 343 16.45 23.61 27.85
C GLU A 343 17.28 22.40 28.30
N ARG A 344 18.48 22.18 27.75
CA ARG A 344 19.35 21.07 28.17
C ARG A 344 19.71 21.14 29.66
N GLN A 345 20.03 22.35 30.16
CA GLN A 345 20.36 22.56 31.57
C GLN A 345 19.15 22.30 32.48
N HIS A 346 17.95 22.74 32.07
CA HIS A 346 16.71 22.50 32.82
C HIS A 346 16.41 20.99 32.88
N VAL A 347 16.47 20.28 31.75
CA VAL A 347 16.25 18.82 31.71
C VAL A 347 17.28 18.06 32.56
N ALA A 348 18.56 18.50 32.57
CA ALA A 348 19.57 17.93 33.44
C ALA A 348 19.21 18.07 34.91
N ARG A 349 18.68 19.22 35.34
CA ARG A 349 18.18 19.42 36.75
C ARG A 349 16.97 18.52 37.05
N LEU A 350 16.04 18.36 36.10
CA LEU A 350 14.87 17.49 36.31
C LEU A 350 15.29 16.04 36.59
N ARG A 351 16.39 15.54 36.01
CA ARG A 351 16.88 14.19 36.28
C ARG A 351 17.39 13.97 37.71
N GLU A 352 17.81 15.03 38.37
CA GLU A 352 18.31 14.99 39.74
C GLU A 352 17.20 15.08 40.81
N THR A 353 15.96 15.33 40.35
CA THR A 353 14.79 15.46 41.23
C THR A 353 13.96 14.17 41.30
N ALA A 354 13.04 14.09 42.26
CA ALA A 354 12.07 12.99 42.35
C ALA A 354 11.20 12.96 41.07
N LEU A 355 11.17 11.80 40.39
CA LEU A 355 10.47 11.63 39.12
C LEU A 355 8.95 11.55 39.37
N SER A 356 8.21 12.56 38.93
CA SER A 356 6.76 12.52 38.72
C SER A 356 6.44 12.04 37.28
N PRO A 357 5.19 11.68 36.97
CA PRO A 357 4.77 11.32 35.61
C PRO A 357 5.13 12.37 34.57
N LEU A 358 4.87 13.66 34.84
CA LEU A 358 5.20 14.75 33.92
C LEU A 358 6.71 14.93 33.77
N ARG A 359 7.48 14.92 34.85
CA ARG A 359 8.95 15.03 34.74
C ARG A 359 9.56 13.94 33.89
N LEU A 360 9.09 12.71 34.07
CA LEU A 360 9.54 11.61 33.23
C LEU A 360 9.19 11.80 31.74
N ALA A 361 7.97 12.25 31.44
CA ALA A 361 7.55 12.55 30.07
C ALA A 361 8.40 13.69 29.45
N VAL A 362 8.70 14.74 30.21
CA VAL A 362 9.54 15.85 29.74
C VAL A 362 10.97 15.37 29.48
N ILE A 363 11.60 14.63 30.42
CA ILE A 363 12.94 14.04 30.17
C ILE A 363 12.93 13.20 28.88
N ALA A 364 11.91 12.34 28.73
CA ALA A 364 11.74 11.46 27.58
C ALA A 364 11.57 12.22 26.24
N ALA A 365 11.13 13.49 26.28
CA ALA A 365 11.00 14.33 25.08
C ALA A 365 12.33 14.95 24.62
N TYR A 366 13.41 14.84 25.40
CA TYR A 366 14.73 15.36 25.09
C TYR A 366 15.81 14.30 24.96
N GLU A 367 15.67 13.17 25.65
CA GLU A 367 16.63 12.08 25.63
C GLU A 367 15.96 10.71 25.84
N PRO A 368 16.52 9.62 25.28
CA PRO A 368 15.91 8.31 25.35
C PRO A 368 16.01 7.71 26.75
N LEU A 369 14.87 7.28 27.32
CA LEU A 369 14.80 6.72 28.67
C LEU A 369 15.65 5.46 28.86
N HIS A 370 15.86 4.64 27.81
CA HIS A 370 16.72 3.45 27.91
C HIS A 370 18.21 3.78 28.15
N ALA A 371 18.65 4.99 27.85
CA ALA A 371 20.01 5.47 28.08
C ALA A 371 20.23 6.00 29.51
N LEU A 372 19.17 6.16 30.31
CA LEU A 372 19.29 6.60 31.69
C LEU A 372 19.93 5.52 32.57
N PRO A 373 20.80 5.89 33.54
CA PRO A 373 21.47 4.93 34.43
C PRO A 373 20.49 4.00 35.20
N ASN A 374 19.31 4.48 35.53
CA ASN A 374 18.30 3.79 36.32
C ASN A 374 17.09 3.34 35.49
N ALA A 375 17.24 3.10 34.18
CA ALA A 375 16.15 2.72 33.30
C ALA A 375 15.37 1.45 33.79
N ASP A 376 16.07 0.51 34.47
CA ASP A 376 15.44 -0.69 35.04
C ASP A 376 14.51 -0.37 36.20
N ALA A 377 14.87 0.59 37.05
CA ALA A 377 14.06 1.00 38.19
C ALA A 377 12.74 1.65 37.74
N LEU A 378 12.70 2.29 36.56
CA LEU A 378 11.46 2.84 35.99
C LEU A 378 10.44 1.75 35.68
N LEU A 379 10.88 0.57 35.24
CA LEU A 379 9.99 -0.55 34.91
C LEU A 379 9.45 -1.28 36.16
N ALA A 380 10.07 -1.12 37.32
CA ALA A 380 9.65 -1.75 38.55
C ALA A 380 8.53 -0.98 39.29
N ARG A 381 8.25 0.27 38.87
CA ARG A 381 7.23 1.14 39.46
C ARG A 381 5.95 1.10 38.64
N ALA A 382 4.79 1.17 39.33
CA ALA A 382 3.51 1.38 38.66
C ALA A 382 3.38 2.83 38.18
N TRP A 383 2.99 3.02 36.93
CA TRP A 383 2.83 4.32 36.31
C TRP A 383 1.42 4.44 35.68
N PRO A 384 0.88 5.67 35.51
CA PRO A 384 -0.29 5.89 34.67
C PRO A 384 -0.12 5.32 33.25
N ALA A 385 -1.21 4.88 32.61
CA ALA A 385 -1.18 4.23 31.30
C ALA A 385 -0.39 4.99 30.21
N PRO A 386 -0.47 6.34 30.07
CA PRO A 386 0.34 7.06 29.11
C PRO A 386 1.85 6.94 29.32
N VAL A 387 2.27 6.94 30.63
CA VAL A 387 3.69 6.78 30.99
C VAL A 387 4.15 5.34 30.78
N ASP A 388 3.30 4.34 31.04
CA ASP A 388 3.65 2.94 30.77
C ASP A 388 3.81 2.67 29.26
N ALA A 389 2.98 3.30 28.42
CA ALA A 389 3.13 3.26 26.97
C ALA A 389 4.45 3.92 26.51
N LEU A 390 4.83 5.04 27.11
CA LEU A 390 6.10 5.72 26.87
C LEU A 390 7.29 4.83 27.26
N LEU A 391 7.25 4.18 28.42
CA LEU A 391 8.27 3.24 28.87
C LEU A 391 8.34 2.01 27.99
N THR A 392 7.23 1.58 27.44
CA THR A 392 7.21 0.48 26.47
C THR A 392 8.02 0.85 25.23
N GLN A 393 7.73 2.00 24.61
CA GLN A 393 8.42 2.44 23.41
C GLN A 393 9.90 2.77 23.66
N GLN A 394 10.22 3.44 24.79
CA GLN A 394 11.58 3.97 24.98
C GLN A 394 12.50 3.06 25.83
N VAL A 395 11.96 2.02 26.48
CA VAL A 395 12.79 1.12 27.31
C VAL A 395 12.58 -0.35 26.95
N ARG A 396 11.32 -0.86 26.95
CA ARG A 396 11.07 -2.29 26.71
C ARG A 396 11.42 -2.70 25.28
N GLU A 397 10.90 -1.98 24.28
CA GLU A 397 11.13 -2.27 22.86
C GLU A 397 12.63 -2.22 22.47
N PRO A 398 13.42 -1.17 22.80
CA PRO A 398 14.84 -1.17 22.52
C PRO A 398 15.61 -2.35 23.12
N ARG A 399 15.18 -2.85 24.29
CA ARG A 399 15.78 -4.05 24.90
C ARG A 399 15.42 -5.33 24.18
N GLU A 400 14.19 -5.43 23.71
CA GLU A 400 13.75 -6.55 22.86
C GLU A 400 14.55 -6.57 21.55
N ASP A 401 14.76 -5.41 20.94
CA ASP A 401 15.56 -5.28 19.72
C ASP A 401 17.00 -5.74 19.95
N VAL A 402 17.64 -5.34 21.06
CA VAL A 402 18.98 -5.81 21.42
C VAL A 402 19.03 -7.34 21.58
N ARG A 403 18.02 -7.94 22.22
CA ARG A 403 17.92 -9.41 22.34
C ARG A 403 17.69 -10.09 20.99
N ALA A 404 16.83 -9.51 20.16
CA ALA A 404 16.52 -10.05 18.85
C ALA A 404 17.75 -10.09 17.91
N ARG A 405 18.71 -9.15 18.05
CA ARG A 405 19.95 -9.16 17.26
C ARG A 405 20.70 -10.48 17.30
N THR A 406 20.72 -11.14 18.46
CA THR A 406 21.44 -12.42 18.65
C THR A 406 20.76 -13.59 17.93
N THR A 407 19.53 -13.41 17.48
CA THR A 407 18.74 -14.45 16.78
C THR A 407 18.71 -14.26 15.26
N ILE A 408 19.25 -13.14 14.76
CA ILE A 408 19.28 -12.87 13.32
C ILE A 408 20.25 -13.83 12.63
N ARG A 409 19.72 -14.59 11.67
CA ARG A 409 20.53 -15.53 10.88
C ARG A 409 21.37 -14.76 9.87
N GLN A 410 22.64 -15.09 9.77
CA GLN A 410 23.51 -14.62 8.69
C GLN A 410 23.49 -15.63 7.54
N LEU A 411 23.11 -15.20 6.34
CA LEU A 411 23.05 -16.03 5.13
C LEU A 411 24.32 -15.94 4.29
N THR A 412 24.92 -14.75 4.23
CA THR A 412 26.16 -14.51 3.46
C THR A 412 27.16 -13.69 4.26
N PRO A 413 28.48 -13.79 3.96
CA PRO A 413 29.45 -12.86 4.51
C PRO A 413 29.24 -11.44 3.93
N ILE A 414 29.79 -10.43 4.62
CA ILE A 414 29.85 -9.04 4.16
C ILE A 414 31.33 -8.70 3.95
N GLU A 415 31.79 -8.78 2.72
CA GLU A 415 33.21 -8.67 2.37
C GLU A 415 33.55 -7.34 1.67
N ASP A 416 32.60 -6.77 0.91
CA ASP A 416 32.79 -5.50 0.23
C ASP A 416 32.95 -4.34 1.21
N GLU A 417 33.90 -3.46 0.94
CA GLU A 417 34.23 -2.33 1.82
C GLU A 417 33.08 -1.33 1.92
N VAL A 418 32.40 -1.02 0.81
CA VAL A 418 31.24 -0.12 0.79
C VAL A 418 30.07 -0.76 1.55
N SER A 419 29.82 -2.06 1.35
CA SER A 419 28.81 -2.81 2.11
C SER A 419 29.07 -2.73 3.62
N ARG A 420 30.34 -2.79 4.07
CA ARG A 420 30.69 -2.62 5.48
C ARG A 420 30.43 -1.21 5.99
N LEU A 421 30.78 -0.17 5.23
CA LEU A 421 30.52 1.22 5.60
C LEU A 421 29.02 1.50 5.72
N VAL A 422 28.23 1.04 4.75
CA VAL A 422 26.77 1.16 4.75
C VAL A 422 26.18 0.38 5.93
N ARG A 423 26.61 -0.85 6.17
CA ARG A 423 26.23 -1.64 7.34
C ARG A 423 26.48 -0.85 8.64
N ASP A 424 27.67 -0.33 8.82
CA ASP A 424 28.09 0.35 10.05
C ASP A 424 27.28 1.64 10.28
N GLN A 425 26.87 2.33 9.23
CA GLN A 425 25.95 3.46 9.30
C GLN A 425 24.58 3.03 9.85
N TYR A 426 23.98 1.95 9.30
CA TYR A 426 22.66 1.48 9.71
C TYR A 426 22.68 0.63 11.00
N GLU A 427 23.80 0.06 11.40
CA GLU A 427 23.97 -0.54 12.74
C GLU A 427 23.85 0.50 13.85
N GLN A 428 24.38 1.71 13.62
CA GLN A 428 24.28 2.81 14.57
C GLN A 428 22.94 3.52 14.51
N ASN A 429 22.32 3.57 13.32
CA ASN A 429 21.10 4.32 13.07
C ASN A 429 20.16 3.50 12.18
N PRO A 430 19.40 2.54 12.76
CA PRO A 430 18.44 1.73 12.00
C PRO A 430 17.43 2.61 11.26
N TYR A 431 17.25 2.38 9.95
CA TYR A 431 16.52 3.23 9.03
C TYR A 431 15.56 2.42 8.14
N PRO A 432 14.38 3.00 7.75
CA PRO A 432 13.67 4.10 8.43
C PRO A 432 13.03 3.64 9.74
N ARG A 433 12.89 4.51 10.74
CA ARG A 433 12.06 4.18 11.92
C ARG A 433 10.59 4.46 11.62
N TRP A 434 9.74 3.48 11.88
CA TRP A 434 8.29 3.60 11.71
C TRP A 434 7.56 3.13 12.98
N ILE A 435 6.36 3.66 13.23
CA ILE A 435 5.63 3.43 14.48
C ILE A 435 4.48 2.47 14.24
N ALA A 436 3.62 2.78 13.27
CA ALA A 436 2.43 2.02 12.96
C ALA A 436 2.46 1.49 11.53
N ALA A 437 2.03 0.25 11.34
CA ALA A 437 1.78 -0.32 10.03
C ALA A 437 0.28 -0.21 9.71
N GLY A 438 -0.05 0.44 8.59
CA GLY A 438 -1.40 0.45 8.06
C GLY A 438 -1.86 -0.94 7.59
N ARG A 439 -3.06 -1.02 7.05
CA ARG A 439 -3.57 -2.25 6.43
C ARG A 439 -3.38 -2.16 4.91
N PRO A 440 -2.38 -2.82 4.32
CA PRO A 440 -2.21 -2.83 2.89
C PRO A 440 -3.37 -3.56 2.22
N PRO A 441 -3.72 -3.22 0.96
CA PRO A 441 -4.66 -4.01 0.18
C PRO A 441 -4.12 -5.43 0.00
N LYS A 442 -5.00 -6.43 0.03
CA LYS A 442 -4.64 -7.82 -0.17
C LYS A 442 -4.79 -8.20 -1.64
N TYR A 443 -3.90 -9.06 -2.11
CA TYR A 443 -3.93 -9.62 -3.46
C TYR A 443 -3.80 -11.14 -3.40
N ASP A 444 -4.61 -11.82 -4.19
CA ASP A 444 -4.56 -13.29 -4.28
C ASP A 444 -3.36 -13.79 -5.09
N SER A 445 -2.79 -12.95 -5.95
CA SER A 445 -1.66 -13.26 -6.83
C SER A 445 -0.91 -11.99 -7.29
N ILE A 446 0.29 -12.20 -7.82
CA ILE A 446 1.03 -11.14 -8.54
C ILE A 446 0.24 -10.65 -9.75
N ASP A 447 -0.45 -11.56 -10.44
CA ASP A 447 -1.25 -11.22 -11.62
C ASP A 447 -2.35 -10.21 -11.26
N ALA A 448 -3.03 -10.40 -10.12
CA ALA A 448 -4.05 -9.46 -9.64
C ALA A 448 -3.45 -8.08 -9.29
N LEU A 449 -2.24 -8.04 -8.71
CA LEU A 449 -1.52 -6.79 -8.46
C LEU A 449 -1.20 -6.07 -9.78
N MET A 450 -0.58 -6.77 -10.75
CA MET A 450 -0.18 -6.18 -12.02
C MET A 450 -1.38 -5.69 -12.84
N GLN A 451 -2.46 -6.46 -12.86
CA GLN A 451 -3.71 -6.09 -13.51
C GLN A 451 -4.32 -4.81 -12.96
N ARG A 452 -4.22 -4.62 -11.66
CA ARG A 452 -4.77 -3.45 -10.99
C ARG A 452 -3.90 -2.20 -11.17
N GLU A 453 -2.59 -2.35 -10.98
CA GLU A 453 -1.66 -1.20 -10.99
C GLU A 453 -1.21 -0.84 -12.41
N PHE A 454 -1.06 -1.83 -13.30
CA PHE A 454 -0.55 -1.66 -14.67
C PHE A 454 -1.42 -2.38 -15.71
N PRO A 455 -2.71 -2.03 -15.85
CA PRO A 455 -3.66 -2.78 -16.67
C PRO A 455 -3.35 -2.82 -18.16
N ARG A 456 -2.41 -1.98 -18.64
CA ARG A 456 -1.99 -1.89 -20.06
C ARG A 456 -0.56 -2.31 -20.29
N ALA A 457 0.17 -2.66 -19.25
CA ALA A 457 1.54 -3.12 -19.38
C ALA A 457 1.61 -4.45 -20.14
N PRO A 458 2.72 -4.72 -20.84
CA PRO A 458 2.93 -5.98 -21.57
C PRO A 458 3.27 -7.14 -20.59
N PHE A 459 2.49 -7.26 -19.53
CA PHE A 459 2.68 -8.24 -18.47
C PHE A 459 2.22 -9.64 -18.92
N ARG A 460 3.04 -10.65 -18.65
CA ARG A 460 2.72 -12.06 -18.85
C ARG A 460 2.34 -12.69 -17.52
N PRO A 461 1.13 -13.28 -17.40
CA PRO A 461 0.68 -13.88 -16.14
C PRO A 461 1.62 -14.98 -15.61
N ILE A 462 1.86 -14.99 -14.31
CA ILE A 462 2.67 -16.01 -13.63
C ILE A 462 1.80 -17.23 -13.29
N ALA A 463 0.50 -17.03 -13.08
CA ALA A 463 -0.51 -18.05 -12.77
C ALA A 463 -0.18 -18.90 -11.53
N LYS A 464 0.46 -18.31 -10.53
CA LYS A 464 0.92 -18.97 -9.30
C LYS A 464 0.23 -18.38 -8.07
N GLY A 465 -0.21 -19.24 -7.14
CA GLY A 465 -0.89 -18.83 -5.91
C GLY A 465 0.00 -18.76 -4.68
N ASP A 466 0.97 -19.67 -4.54
CA ASP A 466 1.94 -19.66 -3.44
C ASP A 466 3.24 -19.04 -3.92
N LEU A 467 3.63 -17.91 -3.33
CA LEU A 467 4.70 -17.06 -3.83
C LEU A 467 5.96 -17.15 -2.98
N ASP A 468 7.11 -17.22 -3.62
CA ASP A 468 8.41 -16.97 -3.00
C ASP A 468 8.86 -15.54 -3.34
N ILE A 469 9.05 -14.70 -2.32
CA ILE A 469 9.35 -13.28 -2.49
C ILE A 469 10.66 -12.94 -1.78
N LEU A 470 11.54 -12.21 -2.46
CA LEU A 470 12.73 -11.61 -1.88
C LEU A 470 12.51 -10.10 -1.70
N VAL A 471 12.79 -9.58 -0.51
CA VAL A 471 12.93 -8.15 -0.25
C VAL A 471 14.41 -7.88 0.07
N ALA A 472 15.12 -7.31 -0.87
CA ALA A 472 16.54 -6.99 -0.76
C ALA A 472 16.73 -5.55 -0.26
N GLY A 473 17.44 -5.37 0.87
CA GLY A 473 17.55 -4.09 1.55
C GLY A 473 16.26 -3.72 2.26
N CYS A 474 15.79 -4.58 3.17
CA CYS A 474 14.50 -4.38 3.84
C CYS A 474 14.52 -3.32 4.95
N GLY A 475 15.70 -2.83 5.34
CA GLY A 475 15.87 -1.90 6.45
C GLY A 475 15.16 -2.39 7.72
N THR A 476 14.40 -1.52 8.36
CA THR A 476 13.61 -1.82 9.56
C THR A 476 12.30 -2.58 9.28
N GLY A 477 12.11 -3.09 8.07
CA GLY A 477 11.12 -4.10 7.74
C GLY A 477 9.72 -3.61 7.41
N GLN A 478 9.44 -2.31 7.39
CA GLN A 478 8.10 -1.80 7.06
C GLN A 478 7.62 -2.36 5.71
N HIS A 479 8.46 -2.23 4.67
CA HIS A 479 8.12 -2.70 3.33
C HIS A 479 7.97 -4.23 3.27
N SER A 480 8.87 -5.00 3.89
CA SER A 480 8.80 -6.47 3.89
C SER A 480 7.56 -7.00 4.62
N ILE A 481 7.17 -6.37 5.73
CA ILE A 481 5.94 -6.68 6.47
C ILE A 481 4.70 -6.33 5.63
N ASP A 482 4.70 -5.19 4.94
CA ASP A 482 3.61 -4.82 4.03
C ASP A 482 3.47 -5.81 2.87
N VAL A 483 4.58 -6.25 2.26
CA VAL A 483 4.59 -7.29 1.21
C VAL A 483 4.01 -8.60 1.74
N ALA A 484 4.45 -9.05 2.92
CA ALA A 484 3.95 -10.29 3.55
C ALA A 484 2.44 -10.23 3.84
N ARG A 485 1.93 -9.05 4.22
CA ARG A 485 0.49 -8.83 4.48
C ARG A 485 -0.34 -8.65 3.21
N LYS A 486 0.28 -8.15 2.12
CA LYS A 486 -0.37 -8.06 0.80
C LYS A 486 -0.62 -9.42 0.18
N PHE A 487 0.31 -10.37 0.37
CA PHE A 487 0.27 -11.71 -0.20
C PHE A 487 0.26 -12.74 0.93
N GLU A 488 -0.91 -13.08 1.47
CA GLU A 488 -1.02 -14.01 2.61
C GLU A 488 -0.46 -15.41 2.29
N ARG A 489 -0.57 -15.84 1.02
CA ARG A 489 -0.03 -17.11 0.52
C ARG A 489 1.39 -16.91 -0.06
N SER A 490 2.30 -16.37 0.77
CA SER A 490 3.69 -16.14 0.37
C SER A 490 4.68 -16.55 1.44
N ARG A 491 5.92 -16.80 1.01
CA ARG A 491 7.11 -16.90 1.86
C ARG A 491 8.01 -15.73 1.50
N VAL A 492 8.16 -14.79 2.41
CA VAL A 492 8.98 -13.60 2.20
C VAL A 492 10.33 -13.81 2.87
N LEU A 493 11.41 -13.75 2.11
CA LEU A 493 12.76 -13.59 2.64
C LEU A 493 13.13 -12.11 2.55
N ALA A 494 13.35 -11.47 3.70
CA ALA A 494 13.73 -10.08 3.80
C ALA A 494 15.17 -9.98 4.31
N ILE A 495 16.03 -9.36 3.52
CA ILE A 495 17.46 -9.27 3.85
C ILE A 495 17.93 -7.84 3.98
N ASP A 496 18.91 -7.63 4.87
CA ASP A 496 19.60 -6.36 5.05
C ASP A 496 21.04 -6.60 5.53
N LEU A 497 21.88 -5.58 5.43
CA LEU A 497 23.24 -5.60 5.97
C LEU A 497 23.26 -5.41 7.50
N SER A 498 22.30 -4.64 8.05
CA SER A 498 22.24 -4.22 9.45
C SER A 498 21.45 -5.19 10.31
N THR A 499 22.10 -5.82 11.28
CA THR A 499 21.42 -6.65 12.28
C THR A 499 20.54 -5.83 13.21
N ALA A 500 20.85 -4.55 13.42
CA ALA A 500 20.02 -3.63 14.19
C ALA A 500 18.68 -3.35 13.50
N SER A 501 18.71 -3.08 12.18
CA SER A 501 17.51 -2.90 11.37
C SER A 501 16.67 -4.18 11.33
N LEU A 502 17.30 -5.34 11.12
CA LEU A 502 16.62 -6.64 11.06
C LEU A 502 16.01 -7.05 12.42
N ALA A 503 16.65 -6.71 13.53
CA ALA A 503 16.10 -6.95 14.87
C ALA A 503 14.81 -6.15 15.07
N TYR A 504 14.84 -4.87 14.72
CA TYR A 504 13.64 -4.02 14.73
C TYR A 504 12.53 -4.60 13.84
N ALA A 505 12.85 -5.00 12.60
CA ALA A 505 11.91 -5.63 11.68
C ALA A 505 11.27 -6.90 12.27
N THR A 506 12.09 -7.74 12.91
CA THR A 506 11.65 -9.02 13.50
C THR A 506 10.73 -8.81 14.70
N THR A 507 11.05 -7.87 15.58
CA THR A 507 10.20 -7.55 16.75
C THR A 507 8.87 -6.95 16.29
N ARG A 508 8.87 -6.07 15.30
CA ARG A 508 7.65 -5.49 14.72
C ARG A 508 6.79 -6.52 13.98
N ALA A 509 7.39 -7.39 13.16
CA ALA A 509 6.65 -8.48 12.49
C ALA A 509 5.93 -9.38 13.51
N ARG A 510 6.62 -9.74 14.59
CA ARG A 510 6.04 -10.55 15.67
C ARG A 510 4.89 -9.82 16.38
N ALA A 511 5.06 -8.53 16.71
CA ALA A 511 4.02 -7.72 17.34
C ALA A 511 2.76 -7.58 16.47
N LEU A 512 2.92 -7.57 15.13
CA LEU A 512 1.82 -7.51 14.16
C LEU A 512 1.24 -8.89 13.77
N GLY A 513 1.77 -9.98 14.35
CA GLY A 513 1.32 -11.34 14.02
C GLY A 513 1.66 -11.80 12.60
N VAL A 514 2.67 -11.21 11.95
CA VAL A 514 3.09 -11.56 10.58
C VAL A 514 4.10 -12.69 10.66
N ALA A 515 3.69 -13.90 10.26
CA ALA A 515 4.47 -15.13 10.39
C ALA A 515 5.12 -15.60 9.08
N ASN A 516 4.72 -15.05 7.94
CA ASN A 516 5.20 -15.47 6.61
C ASN A 516 6.39 -14.62 6.11
N VAL A 517 7.13 -13.95 7.00
CA VAL A 517 8.35 -13.22 6.70
C VAL A 517 9.52 -13.72 7.55
N GLU A 518 10.64 -14.01 6.90
CA GLU A 518 11.94 -14.33 7.51
C GLU A 518 12.89 -13.14 7.31
N HIS A 519 13.48 -12.62 8.39
CA HIS A 519 14.50 -11.58 8.33
C HIS A 519 15.88 -12.20 8.53
N ALA A 520 16.83 -11.90 7.62
CA ALA A 520 18.18 -12.45 7.67
C ALA A 520 19.24 -11.44 7.20
N GLN A 521 20.44 -11.51 7.78
CA GLN A 521 21.57 -10.69 7.36
C GLN A 521 22.19 -11.28 6.08
N ALA A 522 22.30 -10.46 5.04
CA ALA A 522 22.98 -10.85 3.80
C ALA A 522 23.47 -9.62 3.02
N ASP A 523 24.57 -9.82 2.27
CA ASP A 523 25.04 -8.89 1.25
C ASP A 523 24.47 -9.32 -0.10
N ILE A 524 23.85 -8.40 -0.84
CA ILE A 524 23.28 -8.64 -2.19
C ILE A 524 24.36 -9.22 -3.11
N LEU A 525 25.61 -8.72 -3.04
CA LEU A 525 26.72 -9.18 -3.86
C LEU A 525 27.04 -10.69 -3.71
N GLN A 526 26.64 -11.29 -2.60
CA GLN A 526 26.88 -12.70 -2.30
C GLN A 526 25.64 -13.59 -2.41
N LEU A 527 24.48 -13.02 -2.77
CA LEU A 527 23.20 -13.76 -2.82
C LEU A 527 23.16 -14.90 -3.84
N GLY A 528 23.98 -14.88 -4.88
CA GLY A 528 24.06 -15.98 -5.85
C GLY A 528 24.36 -17.34 -5.22
N THR A 529 24.87 -17.37 -3.98
CA THR A 529 25.24 -18.61 -3.27
C THR A 529 24.13 -19.25 -2.46
N ILE A 530 22.95 -18.60 -2.30
CA ILE A 530 21.89 -19.10 -1.39
C ILE A 530 21.05 -20.23 -1.98
N GLY A 531 21.18 -20.55 -3.28
CA GLY A 531 20.48 -21.67 -3.92
C GLY A 531 18.94 -21.56 -3.94
N ARG A 532 18.40 -20.35 -3.89
CA ARG A 532 16.95 -20.05 -3.92
C ARG A 532 16.62 -19.17 -5.08
N THR A 533 15.40 -19.32 -5.61
CA THR A 533 14.83 -18.45 -6.64
C THR A 533 13.46 -17.94 -6.19
N PHE A 534 13.02 -16.81 -6.77
CA PHE A 534 11.87 -16.07 -6.30
C PHE A 534 10.95 -15.70 -7.47
N ASP A 535 9.65 -15.68 -7.20
CA ASP A 535 8.62 -15.22 -8.15
C ASP A 535 8.57 -13.68 -8.23
N MET A 536 8.95 -13.03 -7.12
CA MET A 536 9.04 -11.57 -7.03
C MET A 536 10.30 -11.16 -6.27
N ILE A 537 11.00 -10.15 -6.76
CA ILE A 537 12.11 -9.50 -6.05
C ILE A 537 11.79 -8.01 -5.88
N GLN A 538 11.93 -7.52 -4.67
CA GLN A 538 11.79 -6.11 -4.30
C GLN A 538 13.17 -5.57 -3.93
N ALA A 539 13.68 -4.60 -4.69
CA ALA A 539 14.96 -3.93 -4.46
C ALA A 539 14.76 -2.40 -4.44
N GLY A 540 13.92 -1.96 -3.50
CA GLY A 540 13.56 -0.55 -3.35
C GLY A 540 14.54 0.19 -2.44
N GLY A 541 15.23 1.23 -2.95
CA GLY A 541 16.07 2.09 -2.11
C GLY A 541 17.41 1.48 -1.68
N VAL A 542 17.94 0.47 -2.37
CA VAL A 542 19.15 -0.24 -1.93
C VAL A 542 20.28 -0.23 -2.95
N LEU A 543 20.00 -0.43 -4.23
CA LEU A 543 21.04 -0.63 -5.24
C LEU A 543 21.92 0.61 -5.43
N HIS A 544 21.36 1.80 -5.33
CA HIS A 544 22.09 3.06 -5.49
C HIS A 544 23.05 3.40 -4.34
N HIS A 545 23.05 2.61 -3.27
CA HIS A 545 24.02 2.70 -2.17
C HIS A 545 25.17 1.68 -2.30
N MET A 546 25.15 0.81 -3.30
CA MET A 546 26.22 -0.14 -3.55
C MET A 546 27.42 0.53 -4.24
N ARG A 547 28.59 -0.07 -4.20
CA ARG A 547 29.79 0.39 -4.94
C ARG A 547 29.49 0.45 -6.45
N ASP A 548 28.86 -0.58 -6.98
CA ASP A 548 28.36 -0.67 -8.35
C ASP A 548 26.89 -1.16 -8.33
N PRO A 549 25.94 -0.26 -8.55
CA PRO A 549 24.52 -0.60 -8.57
C PRO A 549 24.15 -1.66 -9.60
N TRP A 550 24.81 -1.61 -10.76
CA TRP A 550 24.52 -2.53 -11.88
C TRP A 550 25.01 -3.95 -11.57
N ALA A 551 26.18 -4.09 -10.93
CA ALA A 551 26.68 -5.38 -10.46
C ALA A 551 25.74 -6.01 -9.42
N GLY A 552 25.25 -5.22 -8.46
CA GLY A 552 24.24 -5.69 -7.49
C GLY A 552 22.96 -6.14 -8.17
N TRP A 553 22.49 -5.38 -9.15
CA TRP A 553 21.28 -5.74 -9.90
C TRP A 553 21.49 -7.04 -10.72
N GLN A 554 22.66 -7.19 -11.35
CA GLN A 554 23.00 -8.42 -12.09
C GLN A 554 23.01 -9.68 -11.20
N VAL A 555 23.39 -9.57 -9.92
CA VAL A 555 23.33 -10.70 -8.96
C VAL A 555 21.88 -11.11 -8.66
N LEU A 556 20.94 -10.17 -8.66
CA LEU A 556 19.53 -10.45 -8.38
C LEU A 556 18.80 -11.14 -9.56
N LEU A 557 19.22 -10.89 -10.81
CA LEU A 557 18.52 -11.40 -12.01
C LEU A 557 18.45 -12.93 -12.10
N PRO A 558 19.53 -13.71 -11.84
CA PRO A 558 19.45 -15.17 -11.84
C PRO A 558 18.54 -15.73 -10.73
N LEU A 559 18.34 -14.96 -9.64
CA LEU A 559 17.47 -15.37 -8.55
C LEU A 559 15.98 -15.17 -8.88
N LEU A 560 15.65 -14.38 -9.91
CA LEU A 560 14.29 -14.20 -10.36
C LEU A 560 13.90 -15.34 -11.31
N GLN A 561 12.75 -15.98 -11.03
CA GLN A 561 12.18 -17.03 -11.89
C GLN A 561 11.87 -16.50 -13.30
N PRO A 562 11.83 -17.37 -14.34
CA PRO A 562 11.24 -17.00 -15.63
C PRO A 562 9.83 -16.42 -15.44
N ASN A 563 9.49 -15.36 -16.16
CA ASN A 563 8.28 -14.56 -16.00
C ASN A 563 8.10 -13.88 -14.63
N GLY A 564 9.04 -14.05 -13.69
CA GLY A 564 9.02 -13.38 -12.40
C GLY A 564 9.09 -11.86 -12.54
N VAL A 565 8.58 -11.14 -11.54
CA VAL A 565 8.56 -9.67 -11.53
C VAL A 565 9.56 -9.08 -10.54
N MET A 566 10.08 -7.92 -10.87
CA MET A 566 10.98 -7.18 -10.02
C MET A 566 10.49 -5.74 -9.85
N HIS A 567 10.45 -5.26 -8.60
CA HIS A 567 10.29 -3.85 -8.27
C HIS A 567 11.64 -3.25 -7.92
N VAL A 568 11.95 -2.12 -8.54
CA VAL A 568 13.22 -1.40 -8.31
C VAL A 568 12.93 0.06 -8.00
N ALA A 569 13.69 0.63 -7.05
CA ALA A 569 13.68 2.06 -6.81
C ALA A 569 15.11 2.61 -6.81
N LEU A 570 15.36 3.63 -7.65
CA LEU A 570 16.68 4.25 -7.86
C LEU A 570 16.57 5.77 -7.79
N TYR A 571 17.62 6.45 -7.34
CA TYR A 571 17.65 7.92 -7.35
C TYR A 571 17.79 8.48 -8.76
N SER A 572 16.95 9.49 -9.07
CA SER A 572 17.05 10.26 -10.31
C SER A 572 18.16 11.33 -10.20
N GLU A 573 18.99 11.46 -11.23
CA GLU A 573 19.99 12.53 -11.33
C GLU A 573 19.31 13.93 -11.29
N LEU A 574 18.23 14.12 -12.04
CA LEU A 574 17.47 15.37 -12.08
C LEU A 574 16.66 15.60 -10.80
N GLY A 575 16.00 14.55 -10.30
CA GLY A 575 15.17 14.65 -9.11
C GLY A 575 15.95 14.96 -7.83
N ARG A 576 17.24 14.57 -7.77
CA ARG A 576 18.13 14.79 -6.61
C ARG A 576 18.93 16.09 -6.66
N ARG A 577 18.71 16.96 -7.64
CA ARG A 577 19.48 18.22 -7.82
C ARG A 577 19.52 19.12 -6.58
N ASP A 578 18.41 19.22 -5.85
CA ASP A 578 18.32 20.06 -4.64
C ASP A 578 19.12 19.42 -3.49
N VAL A 579 19.10 18.09 -3.38
CA VAL A 579 19.91 17.32 -2.44
C VAL A 579 21.41 17.48 -2.75
N VAL A 580 21.80 17.46 -4.02
CA VAL A 580 23.20 17.71 -4.45
C VAL A 580 23.65 19.10 -4.02
N ALA A 581 22.81 20.12 -4.21
CA ALA A 581 23.08 21.49 -3.78
C ALA A 581 23.24 21.58 -2.24
N ALA A 582 22.37 20.91 -1.49
CA ALA A 582 22.44 20.87 -0.03
C ALA A 582 23.70 20.13 0.45
N ARG A 583 24.10 19.03 -0.17
CA ARG A 583 25.35 18.30 0.16
C ARG A 583 26.59 19.15 -0.11
N ALA A 584 26.59 19.94 -1.20
CA ALA A 584 27.66 20.91 -1.47
C ALA A 584 27.73 22.02 -0.40
N PHE A 585 26.58 22.53 0.04
CA PHE A 585 26.49 23.49 1.13
C PHE A 585 27.02 22.90 2.45
N ILE A 586 26.63 21.67 2.79
CA ILE A 586 27.09 20.95 3.98
C ILE A 586 28.62 20.82 3.98
N ALA A 587 29.20 20.40 2.86
CA ALA A 587 30.65 20.28 2.71
C ALA A 587 31.36 21.63 2.86
N GLN A 588 30.79 22.71 2.28
CA GLN A 588 31.35 24.06 2.41
C GLN A 588 31.30 24.58 3.85
N ARG A 589 30.25 24.27 4.60
CA ARG A 589 30.07 24.68 6.00
C ARG A 589 30.84 23.81 6.99
N GLY A 590 31.27 22.60 6.56
CA GLY A 590 31.97 21.66 7.42
C GLY A 590 31.08 20.98 8.48
N HIS A 591 29.76 20.84 8.20
CA HIS A 591 28.88 20.11 9.10
C HIS A 591 29.25 18.63 9.16
N GLY A 592 29.33 18.08 10.37
CA GLY A 592 29.55 16.67 10.62
C GLY A 592 28.24 15.85 10.60
N THR A 593 28.38 14.56 10.95
CA THR A 593 27.27 13.60 10.93
C THR A 593 26.67 13.32 12.30
N THR A 594 27.09 14.06 13.35
CA THR A 594 26.49 13.87 14.68
C THR A 594 25.04 14.38 14.72
N PRO A 595 24.22 13.88 15.62
CA PRO A 595 22.84 14.40 15.77
C PRO A 595 22.79 15.93 16.02
N ALA A 596 23.79 16.49 16.69
CA ALA A 596 23.89 17.93 16.92
C ALA A 596 24.21 18.70 15.64
N ASP A 597 25.16 18.20 14.84
CA ASP A 597 25.50 18.79 13.54
C ASP A 597 24.31 18.75 12.58
N ILE A 598 23.60 17.62 12.53
CA ILE A 598 22.39 17.46 11.70
C ILE A 598 21.31 18.47 12.11
N ARG A 599 21.03 18.65 13.41
CA ARG A 599 20.08 19.67 13.88
C ARG A 599 20.50 21.09 13.47
N THR A 600 21.79 21.42 13.64
CA THR A 600 22.30 22.73 13.24
C THR A 600 22.18 22.94 11.73
N CYS A 601 22.60 21.98 10.93
CA CYS A 601 22.46 22.00 9.47
C CYS A 601 21.01 22.18 9.03
N ARG A 602 20.07 21.43 9.64
CA ARG A 602 18.62 21.58 9.35
C ARG A 602 18.14 23.01 9.61
N GLN A 603 18.51 23.62 10.72
CA GLN A 603 18.12 24.99 11.04
C GLN A 603 18.65 25.98 10.01
N GLU A 604 19.91 25.82 9.57
CA GLU A 604 20.49 26.66 8.51
C GLU A 604 19.75 26.48 7.17
N LEU A 605 19.47 25.23 6.76
CA LEU A 605 18.74 24.95 5.53
C LEU A 605 17.32 25.53 5.56
N MET A 606 16.62 25.40 6.69
CA MET A 606 15.27 25.96 6.89
C MET A 606 15.24 27.49 6.88
N ALA A 607 16.33 28.17 7.20
CA ALA A 607 16.41 29.61 7.21
C ALA A 607 16.55 30.23 5.80
N HIS A 608 16.79 29.42 4.76
CA HIS A 608 16.84 29.91 3.37
C HIS A 608 15.46 30.29 2.86
N ALA A 609 15.44 31.13 1.83
CA ALA A 609 14.21 31.58 1.19
C ALA A 609 13.48 30.42 0.49
N ASP A 610 12.15 30.46 0.52
CA ASP A 610 11.30 29.49 -0.16
C ASP A 610 11.60 29.43 -1.66
N GLY A 611 11.53 28.22 -2.23
CA GLY A 611 11.81 27.96 -3.64
C GLY A 611 13.30 27.87 -3.99
N THR A 612 14.22 28.07 -3.03
CA THR A 612 15.65 27.82 -3.25
C THR A 612 15.96 26.31 -3.13
N PRO A 613 16.94 25.79 -3.88
CA PRO A 613 17.36 24.38 -3.76
C PRO A 613 17.64 23.95 -2.32
N LEU A 614 18.27 24.82 -1.51
CA LEU A 614 18.60 24.54 -0.11
C LEU A 614 17.34 24.43 0.77
N LYS A 615 16.32 25.24 0.51
CA LYS A 615 15.05 25.16 1.22
C LYS A 615 14.19 23.98 0.76
N ASN A 616 14.25 23.63 -0.53
CA ASN A 616 13.44 22.58 -1.12
C ASN A 616 13.74 21.20 -0.52
N VAL A 617 14.98 20.95 -0.05
CA VAL A 617 15.30 19.65 0.64
C VAL A 617 14.47 19.43 1.89
N ALA A 618 13.97 20.50 2.48
CA ALA A 618 13.11 20.45 3.64
C ALA A 618 11.66 20.01 3.31
N LEU A 619 11.30 19.90 2.02
CA LEU A 619 10.02 19.34 1.56
C LEU A 619 10.01 17.81 1.51
N PHE A 620 11.17 17.16 1.62
CA PHE A 620 11.26 15.71 1.69
C PHE A 620 10.86 15.21 3.08
N ASN A 621 10.09 14.15 3.16
CA ASN A 621 9.70 13.53 4.43
C ASN A 621 10.95 13.10 5.23
N ASP A 622 12.00 12.65 4.53
CA ASP A 622 13.29 12.24 5.11
C ASP A 622 14.00 13.38 5.88
N PHE A 623 13.51 14.59 5.81
CA PHE A 623 14.07 15.73 6.54
C PHE A 623 13.64 15.78 8.02
N PHE A 624 12.64 14.98 8.44
CA PHE A 624 11.96 15.13 9.73
C PHE A 624 12.39 14.13 10.82
N THR A 625 13.38 13.28 10.54
CA THR A 625 14.07 12.48 11.58
C THR A 625 15.60 12.65 11.47
N THR A 626 16.31 12.31 12.52
CA THR A 626 17.79 12.43 12.47
C THR A 626 18.42 11.40 11.54
N SER A 627 17.95 10.14 11.55
CA SER A 627 18.47 9.08 10.68
C SER A 627 18.07 9.26 9.22
N GLU A 628 16.83 9.68 8.94
CA GLU A 628 16.37 9.97 7.60
C GLU A 628 17.09 11.18 7.00
N CYS A 629 17.26 12.26 7.77
CA CYS A 629 18.04 13.42 7.34
C CYS A 629 19.51 13.07 7.09
N ARG A 630 20.08 12.16 7.91
CA ARG A 630 21.44 11.62 7.67
C ARG A 630 21.50 10.85 6.37
N ASP A 631 20.54 9.98 6.10
CA ASP A 631 20.45 9.21 4.85
C ASP A 631 20.31 10.15 3.64
N LEU A 632 19.41 11.13 3.71
CA LEU A 632 19.16 12.10 2.65
C LEU A 632 20.38 12.93 2.30
N LEU A 633 21.06 13.48 3.32
CA LEU A 633 22.07 14.55 3.15
C LEU A 633 23.50 14.12 3.44
N PHE A 634 23.75 13.09 4.25
CA PHE A 634 25.05 12.70 4.75
C PHE A 634 25.43 11.25 4.42
N HIS A 635 24.67 10.55 3.57
CA HIS A 635 24.95 9.16 3.24
C HIS A 635 26.35 8.98 2.64
N VAL A 636 27.05 7.92 3.08
CA VAL A 636 28.44 7.63 2.70
C VAL A 636 28.61 7.29 1.22
N GLN A 637 27.58 6.72 0.58
CA GLN A 637 27.60 6.28 -0.82
C GLN A 637 26.24 6.51 -1.47
N GLU A 638 26.20 7.26 -2.57
CA GLU A 638 24.98 7.48 -3.36
C GLU A 638 25.31 7.54 -4.84
N HIS A 639 24.61 6.73 -5.64
CA HIS A 639 24.57 6.85 -7.09
C HIS A 639 23.24 7.43 -7.53
N ARG A 640 23.27 8.24 -8.57
CA ARG A 640 22.09 8.78 -9.23
C ARG A 640 22.12 8.32 -10.68
N MET A 641 20.96 7.93 -11.19
CA MET A 641 20.80 7.35 -12.53
C MET A 641 19.98 8.28 -13.42
N THR A 642 20.15 8.08 -14.71
CA THR A 642 19.29 8.66 -15.74
C THR A 642 18.44 7.58 -16.39
N LEU A 643 17.28 7.95 -16.96
CA LEU A 643 16.43 6.99 -17.68
C LEU A 643 17.12 6.34 -18.88
N PRO A 644 17.98 7.04 -19.66
CA PRO A 644 18.77 6.38 -20.72
C PRO A 644 19.75 5.33 -20.19
N GLU A 645 20.32 5.46 -18.99
CA GLU A 645 21.17 4.45 -18.38
C GLU A 645 20.36 3.21 -17.97
N ILE A 646 19.21 3.44 -17.32
CA ILE A 646 18.28 2.36 -16.97
C ILE A 646 17.83 1.62 -18.23
N LYS A 647 17.41 2.34 -19.28
CA LYS A 647 16.98 1.75 -20.56
C LYS A 647 18.07 0.85 -21.15
N ARG A 648 19.32 1.32 -21.21
CA ARG A 648 20.44 0.51 -21.71
C ARG A 648 20.65 -0.78 -20.92
N PHE A 649 20.48 -0.73 -19.61
CA PHE A 649 20.57 -1.92 -18.77
C PHE A 649 19.41 -2.89 -19.02
N LEU A 650 18.18 -2.41 -19.16
CA LEU A 650 17.01 -3.23 -19.48
C LEU A 650 17.14 -3.90 -20.85
N ASP A 651 17.58 -3.14 -21.86
CA ASP A 651 17.83 -3.66 -23.22
C ASP A 651 18.91 -4.76 -23.21
N ALA A 652 20.00 -4.54 -22.45
CA ALA A 652 21.09 -5.51 -22.36
C ALA A 652 20.72 -6.79 -21.61
N THR A 653 19.75 -6.74 -20.68
CA THR A 653 19.31 -7.87 -19.86
C THR A 653 18.03 -8.52 -20.37
N GLY A 654 17.36 -7.92 -21.35
CA GLY A 654 16.10 -8.39 -21.89
C GLY A 654 14.91 -8.24 -20.96
N LEU A 655 15.03 -7.42 -19.90
CA LEU A 655 13.94 -7.16 -18.96
C LEU A 655 12.84 -6.30 -19.60
N THR A 656 11.60 -6.70 -19.42
CA THR A 656 10.44 -5.95 -19.89
C THR A 656 10.04 -4.90 -18.85
N PHE A 657 10.02 -3.63 -19.23
CA PHE A 657 9.52 -2.54 -18.39
C PHE A 657 7.99 -2.58 -18.34
N LEU A 658 7.40 -2.54 -17.14
CA LEU A 658 5.97 -2.61 -16.94
C LEU A 658 5.34 -1.26 -16.60
N GLY A 659 6.10 -0.33 -16.00
CA GLY A 659 5.63 1.01 -15.66
C GLY A 659 6.21 1.56 -14.37
N PHE A 660 6.04 2.87 -14.16
CA PHE A 660 6.40 3.58 -12.93
C PHE A 660 5.24 3.61 -11.94
N GLU A 661 5.57 3.54 -10.64
CA GLU A 661 4.65 3.91 -9.56
C GLU A 661 4.62 5.44 -9.39
N LEU A 662 3.59 6.08 -9.90
CA LEU A 662 3.42 7.54 -9.87
C LEU A 662 2.03 7.93 -9.42
N ASP A 663 1.89 9.16 -8.92
CA ASP A 663 0.58 9.70 -8.63
C ASP A 663 -0.23 9.99 -9.91
N ALA A 664 -1.55 10.06 -9.73
CA ALA A 664 -2.49 10.23 -10.84
C ALA A 664 -2.31 11.60 -11.56
N ARG A 665 -1.74 12.61 -10.92
CA ARG A 665 -1.49 13.93 -11.54
C ARG A 665 -0.38 13.83 -12.58
N VAL A 666 0.73 13.17 -12.20
CA VAL A 666 1.88 12.97 -13.09
C VAL A 666 1.48 12.11 -14.30
N THR A 667 0.78 10.99 -14.06
CA THR A 667 0.35 10.09 -15.15
C THR A 667 -0.59 10.79 -16.13
N ARG A 668 -1.49 11.69 -15.66
CA ARG A 668 -2.33 12.51 -16.55
C ARG A 668 -1.53 13.51 -17.37
N GLN A 669 -0.55 14.18 -16.77
CA GLN A 669 0.31 15.13 -17.48
C GLN A 669 1.12 14.42 -18.56
N TYR A 670 1.65 13.23 -18.25
CA TYR A 670 2.35 12.39 -19.21
C TYR A 670 1.44 11.95 -20.37
N ALA A 671 0.26 11.41 -20.07
CA ALA A 671 -0.70 10.97 -21.08
C ALA A 671 -1.16 12.11 -22.01
N ALA A 672 -1.30 13.33 -21.49
CA ALA A 672 -1.62 14.50 -22.30
C ALA A 672 -0.47 14.89 -23.24
N ARG A 673 0.78 14.67 -22.83
CA ARG A 673 2.00 14.97 -23.61
C ARG A 673 2.29 13.89 -24.66
N PHE A 674 2.06 12.62 -24.32
CA PHE A 674 2.37 11.45 -25.16
C PHE A 674 1.14 10.54 -25.31
N PRO A 675 0.11 10.99 -26.06
CA PRO A 675 -1.16 10.27 -26.16
C PRO A 675 -1.06 8.91 -26.87
N ASP A 676 0.01 8.68 -27.62
CA ASP A 676 0.24 7.42 -28.34
C ASP A 676 0.87 6.33 -27.45
N ASP A 677 1.53 6.69 -26.35
CA ASP A 677 2.07 5.75 -25.35
C ASP A 677 1.02 5.42 -24.28
N LEU A 678 -0.01 4.69 -24.69
CA LEU A 678 -1.14 4.33 -23.83
C LEU A 678 -0.75 3.49 -22.60
N ALA A 679 0.32 2.72 -22.70
CA ALA A 679 0.84 1.89 -21.61
C ALA A 679 1.80 2.66 -20.69
N MET A 680 2.26 3.83 -21.10
CA MET A 680 3.25 4.68 -20.38
C MET A 680 4.57 3.94 -20.08
N ILE A 681 5.07 3.21 -21.08
CA ILE A 681 6.27 2.37 -20.96
C ILE A 681 7.46 2.83 -21.79
N ASP A 682 7.33 3.89 -22.57
CA ASP A 682 8.42 4.45 -23.36
C ASP A 682 9.36 5.29 -22.48
N LEU A 683 10.54 4.75 -22.18
CA LEU A 683 11.53 5.42 -21.33
C LEU A 683 12.16 6.66 -21.97
N ASP A 684 12.17 6.79 -23.30
CA ASP A 684 12.65 8.01 -23.97
C ASP A 684 11.62 9.14 -23.85
N HIS A 685 10.33 8.82 -23.91
CA HIS A 685 9.26 9.76 -23.62
C HIS A 685 9.31 10.20 -22.16
N TRP A 686 9.51 9.26 -21.23
CA TRP A 686 9.66 9.59 -19.80
C TRP A 686 10.89 10.45 -19.54
N HIS A 687 12.01 10.21 -20.22
CA HIS A 687 13.19 11.04 -20.11
C HIS A 687 12.92 12.49 -20.56
N THR A 688 12.26 12.65 -21.72
CA THR A 688 11.83 13.96 -22.20
C THR A 688 10.87 14.64 -21.23
N PHE A 689 9.92 13.89 -20.66
CA PHE A 689 8.97 14.40 -19.71
C PHE A 689 9.65 14.89 -18.42
N GLU A 690 10.62 14.11 -17.90
CA GLU A 690 11.39 14.49 -16.70
C GLU A 690 12.23 15.74 -16.93
N GLN A 691 12.81 15.92 -18.11
CA GLN A 691 13.55 17.15 -18.45
C GLN A 691 12.66 18.41 -18.39
N ASP A 692 11.41 18.30 -18.88
CA ASP A 692 10.42 19.37 -18.80
C ASP A 692 9.84 19.54 -17.38
N ASN A 693 9.82 18.45 -16.58
CA ASN A 693 9.24 18.37 -15.24
C ASN A 693 10.23 17.76 -14.23
N PRO A 694 11.30 18.46 -13.84
CA PRO A 694 12.43 17.87 -13.10
C PRO A 694 12.11 17.27 -11.73
N TYR A 695 10.96 17.57 -11.16
CA TYR A 695 10.52 17.03 -9.88
C TYR A 695 9.62 15.77 -10.01
N THR A 696 9.42 15.28 -11.24
CA THR A 696 8.62 14.07 -11.49
C THR A 696 9.08 12.90 -10.63
N PHE A 697 10.39 12.71 -10.53
CA PHE A 697 11.03 11.62 -9.77
C PHE A 697 11.88 12.16 -8.61
N ALA A 698 11.40 13.21 -7.93
CA ALA A 698 12.13 13.87 -6.84
C ALA A 698 12.52 12.90 -5.71
N SER A 699 11.67 11.93 -5.39
CA SER A 699 12.04 10.89 -4.44
C SER A 699 12.91 9.81 -5.11
N MET A 700 12.35 9.05 -6.06
CA MET A 700 13.03 7.96 -6.78
C MET A 700 12.27 7.61 -8.05
N TYR A 701 12.97 7.02 -9.02
CA TYR A 701 12.36 6.15 -10.02
C TYR A 701 11.88 4.88 -9.34
N ARG A 702 10.58 4.69 -9.16
CA ARG A 702 9.97 3.46 -8.66
C ARG A 702 9.27 2.77 -9.81
N PHE A 703 9.71 1.57 -10.16
CA PHE A 703 9.19 0.90 -11.35
C PHE A 703 9.19 -0.61 -11.25
N TRP A 704 8.36 -1.21 -12.08
CA TRP A 704 8.20 -2.65 -12.18
C TRP A 704 8.75 -3.18 -13.48
N LEU A 705 9.30 -4.38 -13.41
CA LEU A 705 9.93 -5.11 -14.50
C LEU A 705 9.47 -6.56 -14.49
N GLN A 706 9.54 -7.20 -15.65
CA GLN A 706 9.34 -8.64 -15.78
C GLN A 706 10.53 -9.28 -16.48
N LYS A 707 11.00 -10.42 -15.95
CA LYS A 707 12.00 -11.26 -16.59
C LYS A 707 11.35 -12.02 -17.75
N PRO A 708 11.99 -12.14 -18.93
CA PRO A 708 11.51 -13.01 -20.00
C PRO A 708 11.52 -14.49 -19.58
N ASP A 709 10.89 -15.36 -20.40
CA ASP A 709 10.89 -16.83 -20.25
C ASP A 709 12.29 -17.42 -20.22
#